data_beaaec12007fe00e4a08efa1e2aa0392
#
_entry.id   beaaec12007fe00e4a08efa1e2aa0392
#
_cell.length_a   1.000
_cell.length_b   1.000
_cell.length_c   1.000
_cell.angle_alpha   90.00
_cell.angle_beta   90.00
_cell.angle_gamma   90.00
#
_symmetry.space_group_name_H-M   'P 1'
#
loop_
_entity.id
_entity.type
_entity.pdbx_description
1 polymer ?
#
loop_
_entity_poly.entity_id
_entity_poly.type
_entity_poly.pdbx_seq_one_letter_code
_entity_poly.pdbx_strand_id
1 'polypeptide(L)'
;MNAHPGALRIVSRVLADSIRPVPPQPFPQWIGKNIVLVDGARKGEFWTPEDAPYLTEIAECLSQEHSCNLVTVRKSQQTGVSILAMAWMLYIAEMCPDNALYVAPGIDLLQDLNSGKLQPLIDTWQEKTGKRIVDASGSTTYTKKIGQDTFIYLGNANTKKDLSGKTVRYGVKDEVSKWEFFTDGSDPETLFFGRFTAFRRQKNYKILELSTPELDSGDPLGEGPGHCRIDRSFRRSDQRFWHIQCAECGTQQVQVNNNLIIDRAHPHKTTMACVKCGHHISEMERVVAVRQGRYIPTLAGPDRHPGFHVDAFMSLMMSYEAIAEDRLSSEGKGESGAKDYHNLVLALPYQMKGNAPDHVRLMERREAYEPETIPAGGLLFVGGADVQSHGIYLELVAFGQDRQSWDVSAEYFPGATDNPTTGAWKLLDEFAAREFPDAYGVLRKLDALAVDAGYRTNQVLEWCRRRPNKYVIKGEPGRGRPAISQPQRKSVTKGGKRKRYGSTMSWPVGTWSLKAEFYGNLHKPGLAAGEPCDPPGYCHFHKELGEEFFQQITAEYFEQKLIRGKLYEEWKPRRVDNHWLDCRIYAMAMAEHLGLSRMTASDWARLRSFYEPAATPDLLSSPPERAQAELPPADAPVVPPKDKPRRTVKWAAYRK
;
A
#
# COMPACT_ATOMS: atom_id res chain seq x y z
N MET A 1 75.42 2.12 -17.66
CA MET A 1 74.98 2.76 -16.42
C MET A 1 74.71 1.67 -15.40
N ASN A 2 75.60 1.49 -14.44
CA ASN A 2 75.42 0.48 -13.37
C ASN A 2 74.46 1.09 -12.34
N ALA A 3 73.24 0.57 -12.28
CA ALA A 3 72.28 1.01 -11.29
C ALA A 3 72.78 0.64 -9.88
N HIS A 4 72.78 1.60 -8.98
CA HIS A 4 73.21 1.37 -7.58
C HIS A 4 72.38 0.24 -6.96
N PRO A 5 73.01 -0.79 -6.31
CA PRO A 5 72.25 -1.93 -5.77
C PRO A 5 71.10 -1.58 -4.81
N GLY A 6 71.22 -0.46 -4.09
CA GLY A 6 70.16 0.08 -3.27
C GLY A 6 68.94 0.62 -4.03
N ALA A 7 69.15 1.23 -5.19
CA ALA A 7 68.06 1.73 -6.04
C ALA A 7 67.25 0.58 -6.66
N LEU A 8 67.93 -0.49 -7.09
CA LEU A 8 67.24 -1.71 -7.56
C LEU A 8 66.37 -2.38 -6.47
N ARG A 9 66.86 -2.44 -5.23
CA ARG A 9 66.09 -2.96 -4.11
C ARG A 9 64.83 -2.10 -3.83
N ILE A 10 64.97 -0.79 -3.86
CA ILE A 10 63.82 0.13 -3.65
C ILE A 10 62.81 -0.03 -4.78
N VAL A 11 63.25 -0.03 -6.04
CA VAL A 11 62.37 -0.20 -7.21
C VAL A 11 61.71 -1.58 -7.17
N SER A 12 62.44 -2.67 -6.86
CA SER A 12 61.86 -3.99 -6.75
C SER A 12 60.84 -4.08 -5.60
N ARG A 13 61.07 -3.41 -4.46
CA ARG A 13 60.15 -3.36 -3.34
C ARG A 13 58.88 -2.57 -3.71
N VAL A 14 59.03 -1.40 -4.32
CA VAL A 14 57.90 -0.59 -4.75
C VAL A 14 57.08 -1.33 -5.81
N LEU A 15 57.75 -1.98 -6.79
CA LEU A 15 57.05 -2.83 -7.75
C LEU A 15 56.34 -4.01 -7.10
N ALA A 16 57.02 -4.75 -6.18
CA ALA A 16 56.39 -5.86 -5.48
C ALA A 16 55.19 -5.43 -4.63
N ASP A 17 55.26 -4.28 -3.97
CA ASP A 17 54.15 -3.72 -3.22
C ASP A 17 52.99 -3.22 -4.14
N SER A 18 53.36 -2.70 -5.34
CA SER A 18 52.36 -2.23 -6.32
C SER A 18 51.63 -3.36 -7.04
N ILE A 19 52.26 -4.52 -7.21
CA ILE A 19 51.65 -5.70 -7.85
C ILE A 19 51.11 -6.71 -6.84
N ARG A 20 51.26 -6.45 -5.52
CA ARG A 20 50.71 -7.32 -4.50
C ARG A 20 49.19 -7.32 -4.61
N PRO A 21 48.56 -8.48 -4.82
CA PRO A 21 47.11 -8.52 -4.88
C PRO A 21 46.52 -8.07 -3.53
N VAL A 22 45.47 -7.25 -3.59
CA VAL A 22 44.74 -6.88 -2.37
C VAL A 22 44.25 -8.18 -1.74
N PRO A 23 44.58 -8.44 -0.45
CA PRO A 23 44.10 -9.66 0.17
C PRO A 23 42.59 -9.72 0.14
N PRO A 24 42.01 -10.86 -0.21
CA PRO A 24 40.55 -10.98 -0.27
C PRO A 24 39.98 -10.67 1.12
N GLN A 25 39.00 -9.77 1.16
CA GLN A 25 38.31 -9.41 2.37
C GLN A 25 36.82 -9.71 2.19
N PRO A 26 36.19 -10.50 3.09
CA PRO A 26 34.75 -10.74 3.04
C PRO A 26 33.96 -9.44 3.12
N PHE A 27 32.86 -9.38 2.40
CA PHE A 27 32.06 -8.16 2.28
C PHE A 27 31.55 -7.62 3.64
N PRO A 28 31.12 -8.45 4.64
CA PRO A 28 30.73 -7.93 5.97
C PRO A 28 31.85 -7.16 6.69
N GLN A 29 33.09 -7.62 6.54
CA GLN A 29 34.24 -6.94 7.15
C GLN A 29 34.63 -5.67 6.39
N TRP A 30 34.47 -5.70 5.05
CA TRP A 30 34.78 -4.58 4.19
C TRP A 30 33.78 -3.42 4.41
N ILE A 31 32.47 -3.72 4.47
CA ILE A 31 31.42 -2.70 4.61
C ILE A 31 31.57 -1.91 5.91
N GLY A 32 31.83 -2.60 7.02
CA GLY A 32 32.02 -1.96 8.34
C GLY A 32 33.22 -1.03 8.43
N LYS A 33 34.26 -1.23 7.58
CA LYS A 33 35.44 -0.39 7.56
C LYS A 33 35.40 0.76 6.56
N ASN A 34 34.57 0.63 5.52
CA ASN A 34 34.63 1.50 4.37
C ASN A 34 33.36 2.33 4.16
N ILE A 35 32.21 1.88 4.64
CA ILE A 35 30.93 2.52 4.35
C ILE A 35 30.46 3.37 5.52
N VAL A 36 30.26 4.65 5.23
CA VAL A 36 29.61 5.62 6.12
C VAL A 36 28.18 5.83 5.63
N LEU A 37 27.23 5.76 6.55
CA LEU A 37 25.82 5.92 6.24
C LEU A 37 25.53 7.37 5.77
N VAL A 38 24.88 7.50 4.63
CA VAL A 38 24.57 8.82 4.02
C VAL A 38 23.14 9.25 4.29
N ASP A 39 22.34 8.37 4.91
CA ASP A 39 20.90 8.56 5.15
C ASP A 39 20.49 7.92 6.49
N GLY A 40 19.32 8.33 7.02
CA GLY A 40 18.75 7.78 8.25
C GLY A 40 19.27 8.41 9.55
N ALA A 41 18.85 7.84 10.68
CA ALA A 41 19.15 8.36 12.03
C ALA A 41 20.64 8.34 12.38
N ARG A 42 21.41 7.47 11.76
CA ARG A 42 22.86 7.34 11.96
C ARG A 42 23.70 7.88 10.81
N LYS A 43 23.17 8.83 10.08
CA LYS A 43 23.91 9.52 9.01
C LYS A 43 25.24 10.07 9.52
N GLY A 44 26.33 9.76 8.81
CA GLY A 44 27.70 10.18 9.15
C GLY A 44 28.49 9.15 9.98
N GLU A 45 27.87 8.07 10.45
CA GLU A 45 28.52 6.99 11.17
C GLU A 45 28.87 5.82 10.24
N PHE A 46 29.87 5.03 10.62
CA PHE A 46 30.19 3.81 9.90
C PHE A 46 29.06 2.79 10.04
N TRP A 47 28.83 2.03 8.97
CA TRP A 47 27.92 0.91 9.03
C TRP A 47 28.40 -0.12 10.08
N THR A 48 27.48 -0.62 10.89
CA THR A 48 27.75 -1.63 11.90
C THR A 48 26.69 -2.75 11.86
N PRO A 49 27.08 -4.02 12.05
CA PRO A 49 26.13 -5.12 12.11
C PRO A 49 25.22 -5.07 13.35
N GLU A 50 25.57 -4.29 14.38
CA GLU A 50 24.78 -4.20 15.62
C GLU A 50 23.39 -3.61 15.42
N ASP A 51 23.23 -2.75 14.41
CA ASP A 51 21.96 -2.10 14.10
C ASP A 51 21.06 -2.92 13.18
N ALA A 52 21.68 -3.78 12.37
CA ALA A 52 20.99 -4.64 11.42
C ALA A 52 21.71 -5.99 11.30
N PRO A 53 21.72 -6.80 12.37
CA PRO A 53 22.48 -8.04 12.43
C PRO A 53 22.07 -9.05 11.36
N TYR A 54 20.82 -9.00 10.94
CA TYR A 54 20.26 -9.82 9.86
C TYR A 54 20.86 -9.52 8.47
N LEU A 55 21.55 -8.41 8.28
CA LEU A 55 22.23 -8.10 7.01
C LEU A 55 23.60 -8.81 6.90
N THR A 56 24.18 -9.27 7.99
CA THR A 56 25.53 -9.85 8.00
C THR A 56 25.62 -11.11 7.14
N GLU A 57 24.71 -12.07 7.31
CA GLU A 57 24.72 -13.31 6.54
C GLU A 57 24.36 -13.07 5.06
N ILE A 58 23.50 -12.08 4.77
CA ILE A 58 23.24 -11.64 3.38
C ILE A 58 24.54 -11.11 2.75
N ALA A 59 25.29 -10.29 3.48
CA ALA A 59 26.58 -9.78 3.02
C ALA A 59 27.63 -10.89 2.87
N GLU A 60 27.66 -11.90 3.73
CA GLU A 60 28.51 -13.08 3.57
C GLU A 60 28.23 -13.80 2.25
N CYS A 61 26.96 -14.02 1.91
CA CYS A 61 26.57 -14.62 0.65
C CYS A 61 26.97 -13.77 -0.58
N LEU A 62 27.09 -12.45 -0.40
CA LEU A 62 27.53 -11.53 -1.46
C LEU A 62 29.05 -11.41 -1.57
N SER A 63 29.82 -11.94 -0.63
CA SER A 63 31.27 -11.99 -0.70
C SER A 63 31.75 -12.78 -1.92
N GLN A 64 32.92 -12.43 -2.46
CA GLN A 64 33.48 -13.07 -3.66
C GLN A 64 33.70 -14.56 -3.47
N GLU A 65 34.10 -14.96 -2.27
CA GLU A 65 34.45 -16.35 -1.92
C GLU A 65 33.22 -17.26 -1.79
N HIS A 66 32.03 -16.71 -1.57
CA HIS A 66 30.84 -17.50 -1.39
C HIS A 66 30.34 -18.07 -2.73
N SER A 67 30.04 -19.36 -2.76
CA SER A 67 29.78 -20.14 -3.99
C SER A 67 28.43 -19.85 -4.65
N CYS A 68 27.47 -19.18 -3.99
CA CYS A 68 26.15 -18.92 -4.58
C CYS A 68 26.21 -17.92 -5.75
N ASN A 69 25.34 -18.14 -6.74
CA ASN A 69 25.19 -17.24 -7.88
C ASN A 69 23.99 -16.31 -7.77
N LEU A 70 23.04 -16.61 -6.90
CA LEU A 70 21.82 -15.83 -6.67
C LEU A 70 21.61 -15.71 -5.17
N VAL A 71 21.23 -14.51 -4.74
CA VAL A 71 20.78 -14.20 -3.38
C VAL A 71 19.44 -13.48 -3.49
N THR A 72 18.42 -14.03 -2.86
CA THR A 72 17.06 -13.46 -2.88
C THR A 72 16.73 -12.85 -1.52
N VAL A 73 16.26 -11.59 -1.49
CA VAL A 73 15.86 -10.92 -0.26
C VAL A 73 14.42 -10.40 -0.41
N ARG A 74 13.46 -11.12 0.16
CA ARG A 74 12.08 -10.68 0.32
C ARG A 74 11.99 -9.82 1.56
N LYS A 75 11.83 -8.50 1.40
CA LYS A 75 12.00 -7.52 2.47
C LYS A 75 10.77 -6.65 2.72
N SER A 76 10.63 -6.17 3.95
CA SER A 76 9.78 -5.03 4.30
C SER A 76 10.47 -3.69 3.96
N GLN A 77 9.78 -2.58 4.21
CA GLN A 77 10.36 -1.25 4.01
C GLN A 77 11.44 -0.95 5.07
N GLN A 78 12.38 -0.08 4.71
CA GLN A 78 13.39 0.52 5.61
C GLN A 78 14.20 -0.49 6.44
N THR A 79 14.59 -1.61 5.84
CA THR A 79 15.40 -2.65 6.49
C THR A 79 16.89 -2.56 6.19
N GLY A 80 17.35 -1.52 5.51
CA GLY A 80 18.76 -1.32 5.16
C GLY A 80 19.28 -2.14 3.97
N VAL A 81 18.47 -3.04 3.39
CA VAL A 81 18.91 -3.92 2.29
C VAL A 81 19.32 -3.14 1.03
N SER A 82 18.65 -2.03 0.71
CA SER A 82 19.06 -1.21 -0.46
C SER A 82 20.41 -0.52 -0.25
N ILE A 83 20.73 -0.10 0.97
CA ILE A 83 22.06 0.43 1.30
C ILE A 83 23.11 -0.67 1.16
N LEU A 84 22.80 -1.88 1.62
CA LEU A 84 23.69 -3.05 1.46
C LEU A 84 23.95 -3.35 -0.03
N ALA A 85 22.92 -3.29 -0.89
CA ALA A 85 23.05 -3.49 -2.33
C ALA A 85 23.97 -2.45 -3.00
N MET A 86 23.84 -1.17 -2.61
CA MET A 86 24.70 -0.09 -3.12
C MET A 86 26.13 -0.23 -2.60
N ALA A 87 26.31 -0.56 -1.32
CA ALA A 87 27.63 -0.84 -0.74
C ALA A 87 28.30 -2.03 -1.42
N TRP A 88 27.51 -3.04 -1.83
CA TRP A 88 28.03 -4.17 -2.59
C TRP A 88 28.58 -3.74 -3.96
N MET A 89 27.99 -2.77 -4.64
CA MET A 89 28.56 -2.21 -5.89
C MET A 89 29.94 -1.59 -5.64
N LEU A 90 30.14 -0.91 -4.51
CA LEU A 90 31.44 -0.34 -4.17
C LEU A 90 32.46 -1.40 -3.76
N TYR A 91 32.01 -2.44 -3.06
CA TYR A 91 32.82 -3.62 -2.76
C TYR A 91 33.34 -4.31 -4.04
N ILE A 92 32.44 -4.49 -5.03
CA ILE A 92 32.83 -5.03 -6.34
C ILE A 92 33.87 -4.14 -6.98
N ALA A 93 33.68 -2.83 -6.97
CA ALA A 93 34.59 -1.87 -7.57
C ALA A 93 36.01 -1.95 -7.02
N GLU A 94 36.16 -2.25 -5.73
CA GLU A 94 37.47 -2.30 -5.07
C GLU A 94 38.06 -3.71 -5.00
N MET A 95 37.25 -4.71 -4.60
CA MET A 95 37.76 -6.03 -4.22
C MET A 95 37.73 -7.04 -5.36
N CYS A 96 36.80 -6.90 -6.31
CA CYS A 96 36.64 -7.85 -7.41
C CYS A 96 36.16 -7.13 -8.69
N PRO A 97 36.93 -6.12 -9.17
CA PRO A 97 36.49 -5.24 -10.25
C PRO A 97 36.12 -6.01 -11.52
N ASP A 98 34.85 -5.88 -11.88
CA ASP A 98 34.25 -6.39 -13.11
C ASP A 98 32.95 -5.61 -13.39
N ASN A 99 32.43 -5.70 -14.61
CA ASN A 99 31.22 -5.00 -14.97
C ASN A 99 30.03 -5.44 -14.10
N ALA A 100 29.29 -4.45 -13.60
CA ALA A 100 28.09 -4.64 -12.80
C ALA A 100 26.89 -3.90 -13.40
N LEU A 101 25.67 -4.43 -13.16
CA LEU A 101 24.42 -3.83 -13.60
C LEU A 101 23.44 -3.75 -12.44
N TYR A 102 23.09 -2.54 -12.04
CA TYR A 102 22.05 -2.26 -11.06
C TYR A 102 20.78 -1.81 -11.78
N VAL A 103 19.66 -2.49 -11.59
CA VAL A 103 18.40 -2.20 -12.28
C VAL A 103 17.29 -1.92 -11.28
N ALA A 104 16.58 -0.81 -11.50
CA ALA A 104 15.41 -0.38 -10.71
C ALA A 104 14.17 -0.19 -11.62
N PRO A 105 12.92 -0.25 -11.05
CA PRO A 105 11.68 -0.24 -11.83
C PRO A 105 11.21 1.18 -12.22
N GLY A 106 12.02 1.99 -12.82
CA GLY A 106 11.62 3.33 -13.28
C GLY A 106 12.77 4.32 -13.29
N ILE A 107 12.68 5.30 -14.19
CA ILE A 107 13.74 6.29 -14.38
C ILE A 107 13.84 7.25 -13.20
N ASP A 108 12.69 7.66 -12.64
CA ASP A 108 12.63 8.61 -11.53
C ASP A 108 13.25 7.98 -10.27
N LEU A 109 12.83 6.73 -9.94
CA LEU A 109 13.41 5.99 -8.81
C LEU A 109 14.92 5.79 -8.98
N LEU A 110 15.38 5.52 -10.20
CA LEU A 110 16.79 5.35 -10.51
C LEU A 110 17.58 6.65 -10.35
N GLN A 111 17.01 7.79 -10.72
CA GLN A 111 17.60 9.12 -10.52
C GLN A 111 17.69 9.46 -9.03
N ASP A 112 16.61 9.24 -8.28
CA ASP A 112 16.57 9.49 -6.83
C ASP A 112 17.58 8.59 -6.10
N LEU A 113 17.67 7.33 -6.48
CA LEU A 113 18.63 6.40 -5.91
C LEU A 113 20.07 6.84 -6.21
N ASN A 114 20.36 7.26 -7.45
CA ASN A 114 21.70 7.72 -7.80
C ASN A 114 22.06 9.02 -7.09
N SER A 115 21.23 10.07 -7.21
CA SER A 115 21.54 11.39 -6.68
C SER A 115 21.41 11.47 -5.15
N GLY A 116 20.40 10.79 -4.59
CA GLY A 116 20.11 10.85 -3.15
C GLY A 116 20.94 9.89 -2.30
N LYS A 117 21.45 8.79 -2.88
CA LYS A 117 22.10 7.73 -2.09
C LYS A 117 23.43 7.26 -2.68
N LEU A 118 23.44 6.74 -3.91
CA LEU A 118 24.63 6.10 -4.47
C LEU A 118 25.78 7.08 -4.67
N GLN A 119 25.52 8.25 -5.25
CA GLN A 119 26.58 9.25 -5.46
C GLN A 119 27.12 9.79 -4.13
N PRO A 120 26.29 10.21 -3.16
CA PRO A 120 26.78 10.57 -1.82
C PRO A 120 27.58 9.44 -1.14
N LEU A 121 27.18 8.18 -1.34
CA LEU A 121 27.89 7.03 -0.78
C LEU A 121 29.29 6.88 -1.41
N ILE A 122 29.39 7.02 -2.73
CA ILE A 122 30.68 7.03 -3.46
C ILE A 122 31.57 8.16 -2.95
N ASP A 123 31.04 9.38 -2.89
CA ASP A 123 31.82 10.57 -2.50
C ASP A 123 32.35 10.45 -1.07
N THR A 124 31.49 10.04 -0.13
CA THR A 124 31.88 9.83 1.27
C THR A 124 32.89 8.68 1.42
N TRP A 125 32.69 7.58 0.69
CA TRP A 125 33.63 6.45 0.69
C TRP A 125 35.01 6.86 0.18
N GLN A 126 35.07 7.58 -0.96
CA GLN A 126 36.33 8.06 -1.52
C GLN A 126 37.03 9.09 -0.63
N GLU A 127 36.26 9.99 0.00
CA GLU A 127 36.79 10.95 0.95
C GLU A 127 37.39 10.27 2.19
N LYS A 128 36.68 9.34 2.80
CA LYS A 128 37.09 8.67 4.04
C LYS A 128 38.25 7.69 3.84
N THR A 129 38.29 7.02 2.69
CA THR A 129 39.35 6.04 2.39
C THR A 129 40.57 6.63 1.69
N GLY A 130 40.47 7.84 1.15
CA GLY A 130 41.48 8.46 0.29
C GLY A 130 41.65 7.79 -1.08
N LYS A 131 40.78 6.85 -1.42
CA LYS A 131 40.82 6.10 -2.69
C LYS A 131 39.97 6.79 -3.75
N ARG A 132 40.47 6.84 -4.97
CA ARG A 132 39.75 7.38 -6.14
C ARG A 132 39.51 6.26 -7.16
N ILE A 133 38.65 5.31 -6.78
CA ILE A 133 38.36 4.13 -7.59
C ILE A 133 37.33 4.46 -8.69
N VAL A 134 36.35 5.30 -8.38
CA VAL A 134 35.37 5.79 -9.35
C VAL A 134 35.91 7.04 -10.04
N ASP A 135 36.11 6.95 -11.36
CA ASP A 135 36.59 8.05 -12.18
C ASP A 135 35.43 8.98 -12.56
N ALA A 136 35.44 10.18 -12.00
CA ALA A 136 34.41 11.19 -12.26
C ALA A 136 34.40 11.64 -13.72
N SER A 137 35.57 11.69 -14.42
CA SER A 137 35.68 12.17 -15.80
C SER A 137 35.06 11.21 -16.82
N GLY A 138 35.01 9.90 -16.49
CA GLY A 138 34.41 8.86 -17.32
C GLY A 138 33.02 8.42 -16.86
N SER A 139 32.47 9.04 -15.84
CA SER A 139 31.18 8.69 -15.24
C SER A 139 30.06 9.60 -15.71
N THR A 140 28.84 9.03 -15.76
CA THR A 140 27.58 9.74 -16.03
C THR A 140 26.57 9.44 -14.92
N THR A 141 25.36 10.00 -15.03
CA THR A 141 24.25 9.67 -14.12
C THR A 141 23.96 8.17 -14.10
N TYR A 142 24.05 7.49 -15.24
CA TYR A 142 23.66 6.08 -15.39
C TYR A 142 24.84 5.12 -15.59
N THR A 143 26.08 5.61 -15.49
CA THR A 143 27.27 4.77 -15.65
C THR A 143 28.37 5.31 -14.76
N LYS A 144 28.92 4.49 -13.88
CA LYS A 144 30.09 4.82 -13.06
C LYS A 144 31.29 4.06 -13.61
N LYS A 145 32.31 4.79 -14.03
CA LYS A 145 33.54 4.20 -14.55
C LYS A 145 34.47 3.85 -13.40
N ILE A 146 35.01 2.64 -13.44
CA ILE A 146 35.92 2.09 -12.44
C ILE A 146 37.22 1.72 -13.13
N GLY A 147 38.31 2.38 -12.75
CA GLY A 147 39.59 2.15 -13.42
C GLY A 147 39.53 2.45 -14.94
N GLN A 148 40.17 1.59 -15.76
CA GLN A 148 40.24 1.82 -17.20
C GLN A 148 39.03 1.27 -17.96
N ASP A 149 38.61 0.03 -17.71
CA ASP A 149 37.69 -0.73 -18.56
C ASP A 149 36.49 -1.35 -17.83
N THR A 150 36.28 -1.00 -16.58
CA THR A 150 35.20 -1.56 -15.74
C THR A 150 34.12 -0.51 -15.47
N PHE A 151 32.86 -0.94 -15.47
CA PHE A 151 31.73 -0.04 -15.33
C PHE A 151 30.65 -0.62 -14.40
N ILE A 152 30.05 0.24 -13.57
CA ILE A 152 28.76 -0.02 -12.94
C ILE A 152 27.70 0.70 -13.76
N TYR A 153 26.81 -0.05 -14.37
CA TYR A 153 25.68 0.45 -15.15
C TYR A 153 24.44 0.56 -14.26
N LEU A 154 23.72 1.66 -14.38
CA LEU A 154 22.40 1.85 -13.77
C LEU A 154 21.37 1.76 -14.89
N GLY A 155 20.40 0.86 -14.75
CA GLY A 155 19.41 0.57 -15.79
C GLY A 155 17.98 0.64 -15.27
N ASN A 156 17.05 1.01 -16.15
CA ASN A 156 15.63 1.02 -15.91
C ASN A 156 15.01 -0.30 -16.42
N ALA A 157 14.31 -1.04 -15.55
CA ALA A 157 13.65 -2.30 -15.91
C ALA A 157 12.60 -2.14 -17.01
N ASN A 158 11.99 -0.95 -17.13
CA ASN A 158 10.96 -0.65 -18.14
C ASN A 158 11.54 -0.27 -19.51
N THR A 159 12.88 -0.30 -19.66
CA THR A 159 13.57 0.11 -20.90
C THR A 159 14.43 -1.03 -21.44
N LYS A 160 14.03 -1.67 -22.55
CA LYS A 160 14.79 -2.78 -23.16
C LYS A 160 16.25 -2.44 -23.46
N LYS A 161 16.53 -1.22 -23.89
CA LYS A 161 17.88 -0.74 -24.18
C LYS A 161 18.81 -0.85 -22.97
N ASP A 162 18.30 -0.56 -21.77
CA ASP A 162 19.08 -0.60 -20.54
C ASP A 162 19.43 -2.02 -20.13
N LEU A 163 18.57 -2.98 -20.49
CA LEU A 163 18.77 -4.42 -20.28
C LEU A 163 19.46 -5.12 -21.46
N SER A 164 20.00 -4.38 -22.43
CA SER A 164 20.59 -4.94 -23.64
C SER A 164 22.00 -4.41 -23.88
N GLY A 165 22.81 -5.12 -24.70
CA GLY A 165 24.09 -4.64 -25.20
C GLY A 165 25.22 -4.55 -24.15
N LYS A 166 25.06 -5.11 -22.97
CA LYS A 166 26.07 -5.12 -21.89
C LYS A 166 26.43 -6.55 -21.54
N THR A 167 27.70 -6.80 -21.18
CA THR A 167 28.14 -8.05 -20.57
C THR A 167 28.58 -7.74 -19.16
N VAL A 168 27.96 -8.39 -18.17
CA VAL A 168 28.20 -8.12 -16.77
C VAL A 168 28.37 -9.41 -15.98
N ARG A 169 29.18 -9.33 -14.92
CA ARG A 169 29.43 -10.43 -13.98
C ARG A 169 28.59 -10.31 -12.73
N TYR A 170 28.29 -9.10 -12.31
CA TYR A 170 27.53 -8.80 -11.09
C TYR A 170 26.25 -8.06 -11.44
N GLY A 171 25.18 -8.33 -10.69
CA GLY A 171 23.92 -7.67 -10.92
C GLY A 171 23.04 -7.49 -9.71
N VAL A 172 22.29 -6.39 -9.67
CA VAL A 172 21.24 -6.12 -8.69
C VAL A 172 19.92 -5.94 -9.40
N LYS A 173 18.90 -6.69 -8.95
CA LYS A 173 17.50 -6.49 -9.32
C LYS A 173 16.79 -5.83 -8.12
N ASP A 174 16.67 -4.52 -8.14
CA ASP A 174 16.00 -3.76 -7.08
C ASP A 174 14.51 -3.62 -7.36
N GLU A 175 13.69 -3.81 -6.33
CA GLU A 175 12.23 -3.81 -6.39
C GLU A 175 11.68 -4.66 -7.56
N VAL A 176 12.21 -5.89 -7.71
CA VAL A 176 11.92 -6.78 -8.85
C VAL A 176 10.44 -7.12 -8.99
N SER A 177 9.67 -7.11 -7.91
CA SER A 177 8.21 -7.34 -7.97
C SER A 177 7.46 -6.26 -8.76
N LYS A 178 8.06 -5.07 -8.89
CA LYS A 178 7.50 -3.94 -9.65
C LYS A 178 7.92 -3.91 -11.12
N TRP A 179 8.73 -4.88 -11.58
CA TRP A 179 9.15 -4.95 -12.98
C TRP A 179 8.01 -5.46 -13.85
N GLU A 180 7.56 -4.62 -14.78
CA GLU A 180 6.49 -4.97 -15.70
C GLU A 180 7.03 -5.67 -16.96
N PHE A 181 6.21 -6.53 -17.57
CA PHE A 181 6.48 -7.07 -18.89
C PHE A 181 6.45 -5.96 -19.95
N PHE A 182 7.29 -6.05 -20.95
CA PHE A 182 7.26 -5.10 -22.07
C PHE A 182 5.98 -5.26 -22.90
N THR A 183 5.64 -4.23 -23.68
CA THR A 183 4.43 -4.20 -24.51
C THR A 183 4.32 -5.36 -25.52
N ASP A 184 5.47 -5.93 -25.95
CA ASP A 184 5.54 -7.10 -26.80
C ASP A 184 5.50 -8.43 -26.04
N GLY A 185 5.31 -8.40 -24.73
CA GLY A 185 5.23 -9.58 -23.87
C GLY A 185 6.58 -10.13 -23.41
N SER A 186 7.71 -9.56 -23.81
CA SER A 186 9.02 -10.02 -23.34
C SER A 186 9.26 -9.65 -21.87
N ASP A 187 9.91 -10.56 -21.13
CA ASP A 187 10.17 -10.41 -19.70
C ASP A 187 11.49 -9.68 -19.44
N PRO A 188 11.50 -8.58 -18.66
CA PRO A 188 12.71 -7.87 -18.28
C PRO A 188 13.72 -8.73 -17.52
N GLU A 189 13.26 -9.71 -16.69
CA GLU A 189 14.18 -10.62 -15.99
C GLU A 189 14.94 -11.51 -16.96
N THR A 190 14.29 -12.00 -18.01
CA THR A 190 14.95 -12.79 -19.06
C THR A 190 16.01 -11.97 -19.79
N LEU A 191 15.72 -10.71 -20.12
CA LEU A 191 16.69 -9.81 -20.75
C LEU A 191 17.85 -9.48 -19.81
N PHE A 192 17.58 -9.20 -18.56
CA PHE A 192 18.60 -8.97 -17.54
C PHE A 192 19.52 -10.19 -17.40
N PHE A 193 18.98 -11.39 -17.25
CA PHE A 193 19.74 -12.61 -17.08
C PHE A 193 20.59 -12.93 -18.33
N GLY A 194 20.13 -12.55 -19.51
CA GLY A 194 20.91 -12.65 -20.75
C GLY A 194 22.26 -11.92 -20.72
N ARG A 195 22.44 -10.93 -19.83
CA ARG A 195 23.70 -10.15 -19.70
C ARG A 195 24.83 -10.95 -19.06
N PHE A 196 24.51 -12.03 -18.37
CA PHE A 196 25.47 -12.91 -17.68
C PHE A 196 25.93 -14.10 -18.51
N THR A 197 25.50 -14.22 -19.77
CA THR A 197 25.74 -15.41 -20.61
C THR A 197 27.22 -15.79 -20.70
N ALA A 198 28.14 -14.82 -20.77
CA ALA A 198 29.58 -15.07 -20.82
C ALA A 198 30.13 -15.79 -19.57
N PHE A 199 29.48 -15.60 -18.43
CA PHE A 199 29.92 -16.15 -17.13
C PHE A 199 29.12 -17.38 -16.69
N ARG A 200 28.00 -17.71 -17.36
CA ARG A 200 27.09 -18.80 -16.98
C ARG A 200 27.73 -20.18 -17.01
N ARG A 201 28.52 -20.45 -18.05
CA ARG A 201 29.16 -21.79 -18.21
C ARG A 201 30.05 -22.15 -17.02
N GLN A 202 30.75 -21.17 -16.48
CA GLN A 202 31.66 -21.35 -15.35
C GLN A 202 31.00 -21.09 -14.00
N LYS A 203 29.70 -20.72 -13.99
CA LYS A 203 28.97 -20.26 -12.80
C LYS A 203 29.70 -19.14 -12.05
N ASN A 204 30.42 -18.28 -12.79
CA ASN A 204 31.24 -17.21 -12.23
C ASN A 204 30.52 -15.84 -12.37
N TYR A 205 29.33 -15.75 -11.84
CA TYR A 205 28.53 -14.53 -11.76
C TYR A 205 27.79 -14.50 -10.41
N LYS A 206 27.34 -13.33 -9.99
CA LYS A 206 26.53 -13.19 -8.77
C LYS A 206 25.43 -12.15 -8.96
N ILE A 207 24.22 -12.48 -8.54
CA ILE A 207 23.04 -11.65 -8.63
C ILE A 207 22.41 -11.51 -7.25
N LEU A 208 22.12 -10.27 -6.86
CA LEU A 208 21.27 -9.95 -5.72
C LEU A 208 19.91 -9.49 -6.25
N GLU A 209 18.85 -10.09 -5.78
CA GLU A 209 17.50 -9.59 -6.01
C GLU A 209 16.83 -9.24 -4.70
N LEU A 210 16.19 -8.09 -4.67
CA LEU A 210 15.52 -7.56 -3.49
C LEU A 210 14.22 -6.86 -3.89
N SER A 211 13.20 -7.02 -3.08
CA SER A 211 11.93 -6.33 -3.27
C SER A 211 11.03 -6.45 -2.04
N THR A 212 10.17 -5.45 -1.86
CA THR A 212 8.91 -5.67 -1.16
C THR A 212 8.04 -6.60 -2.01
N PRO A 213 7.33 -7.58 -1.40
CA PRO A 213 6.37 -8.40 -2.15
C PRO A 213 5.14 -7.58 -2.55
N GLU A 214 4.34 -8.15 -3.44
CA GLU A 214 3.08 -7.54 -3.88
C GLU A 214 1.93 -8.54 -3.72
N LEU A 215 1.45 -9.14 -4.82
CA LEU A 215 0.31 -10.04 -4.79
C LEU A 215 0.72 -11.50 -4.69
N ASP A 216 -0.10 -12.26 -3.95
CA ASP A 216 -0.12 -13.71 -3.97
C ASP A 216 -1.23 -14.19 -4.93
N SER A 217 -0.89 -15.04 -5.88
CA SER A 217 -1.86 -15.66 -6.78
C SER A 217 -2.72 -16.75 -6.13
N GLY A 218 -2.40 -17.13 -4.88
CA GLY A 218 -2.98 -18.30 -4.23
C GLY A 218 -2.40 -19.64 -4.66
N ASP A 219 -1.47 -19.64 -5.63
CA ASP A 219 -0.77 -20.86 -6.02
C ASP A 219 0.31 -21.25 -4.99
N PRO A 220 0.29 -22.49 -4.46
CA PRO A 220 1.25 -22.91 -3.43
C PRO A 220 2.72 -22.85 -3.87
N LEU A 221 2.99 -22.99 -5.17
CA LEU A 221 4.34 -22.93 -5.73
C LEU A 221 4.76 -21.51 -6.11
N GLY A 222 3.82 -20.54 -6.09
CA GLY A 222 4.06 -19.19 -6.55
C GLY A 222 4.24 -19.04 -8.07
N GLU A 223 3.82 -20.06 -8.84
CA GLU A 223 3.93 -20.06 -10.30
C GLU A 223 2.67 -19.50 -10.98
N GLY A 224 1.62 -19.29 -10.22
CA GLY A 224 0.35 -18.77 -10.72
C GLY A 224 0.47 -17.40 -11.37
N PRO A 225 -0.41 -17.09 -12.33
CA PRO A 225 -0.44 -15.79 -12.99
C PRO A 225 -0.58 -14.65 -11.96
N GLY A 226 0.26 -13.62 -12.08
CA GLY A 226 0.22 -12.46 -11.20
C GLY A 226 0.87 -12.63 -9.83
N HIS A 227 1.45 -13.79 -9.54
CA HIS A 227 2.26 -13.95 -8.34
C HIS A 227 3.48 -13.05 -8.39
N CYS A 228 3.81 -12.39 -7.28
CA CYS A 228 4.92 -11.45 -7.25
C CYS A 228 6.28 -12.15 -7.40
N ARG A 229 7.18 -11.53 -8.17
CA ARG A 229 8.46 -12.11 -8.59
C ARG A 229 9.37 -12.47 -7.42
N ILE A 230 9.48 -11.61 -6.42
CA ILE A 230 10.37 -11.84 -5.29
C ILE A 230 9.92 -13.02 -4.43
N ASP A 231 8.61 -13.20 -4.23
CA ASP A 231 8.09 -14.33 -3.46
C ASP A 231 8.25 -15.65 -4.22
N ARG A 232 8.06 -15.64 -5.55
CA ARG A 232 8.35 -16.79 -6.41
C ARG A 232 9.81 -17.22 -6.27
N SER A 233 10.74 -16.28 -6.33
CA SER A 233 12.15 -16.57 -6.16
C SER A 233 12.47 -17.07 -4.74
N PHE A 234 11.86 -16.46 -3.71
CA PHE A 234 12.01 -16.89 -2.34
C PHE A 234 11.49 -18.32 -2.11
N ARG A 235 10.33 -18.69 -2.68
CA ARG A 235 9.79 -20.06 -2.60
C ARG A 235 10.71 -21.10 -3.24
N ARG A 236 11.49 -20.73 -4.25
CA ARG A 236 12.50 -21.58 -4.90
C ARG A 236 13.84 -21.64 -4.16
N SER A 237 14.07 -20.75 -3.21
CA SER A 237 15.29 -20.67 -2.39
C SER A 237 15.29 -21.65 -1.22
N ASP A 238 16.31 -21.61 -0.38
CA ASP A 238 16.38 -22.38 0.88
C ASP A 238 15.51 -21.79 2.01
N GLN A 239 14.86 -20.62 1.78
CA GLN A 239 13.86 -20.00 2.63
C GLN A 239 14.33 -19.78 4.08
N ARG A 240 15.28 -18.88 4.27
CA ARG A 240 15.83 -18.53 5.59
C ARG A 240 14.94 -17.53 6.30
N PHE A 241 14.58 -17.87 7.55
CA PHE A 241 13.87 -17.00 8.47
C PHE A 241 14.75 -16.66 9.67
N TRP A 242 14.63 -15.43 10.16
CA TRP A 242 15.36 -14.98 11.34
C TRP A 242 14.74 -15.54 12.61
N HIS A 243 15.52 -16.31 13.38
CA HIS A 243 15.10 -16.90 14.64
C HIS A 243 15.70 -16.13 15.80
N ILE A 244 14.84 -15.79 16.77
CA ILE A 244 15.24 -15.23 18.06
C ILE A 244 15.08 -16.30 19.15
N GLN A 245 15.77 -16.11 20.27
CA GLN A 245 15.64 -16.99 21.44
C GLN A 245 14.76 -16.31 22.50
N CYS A 246 13.79 -17.05 23.02
CA CYS A 246 13.00 -16.58 24.15
C CYS A 246 13.87 -16.53 25.42
N ALA A 247 13.88 -15.41 26.12
CA ALA A 247 14.67 -15.23 27.34
C ALA A 247 14.24 -16.16 28.48
N GLU A 248 12.94 -16.48 28.55
CA GLU A 248 12.40 -17.32 29.63
C GLU A 248 12.63 -18.82 29.42
N CYS A 249 12.27 -19.36 28.24
CA CYS A 249 12.31 -20.81 28.02
C CYS A 249 13.41 -21.28 27.05
N GLY A 250 14.22 -20.38 26.53
CA GLY A 250 15.29 -20.68 25.58
C GLY A 250 14.86 -21.17 24.19
N THR A 251 13.56 -21.22 23.89
CA THR A 251 13.05 -21.68 22.60
C THR A 251 13.44 -20.74 21.48
N GLN A 252 13.99 -21.29 20.39
CA GLN A 252 14.22 -20.55 19.15
C GLN A 252 12.93 -20.47 18.33
N GLN A 253 12.57 -19.28 17.89
CA GLN A 253 11.32 -19.02 17.20
C GLN A 253 11.43 -17.87 16.20
N VAL A 254 10.60 -17.89 15.17
CA VAL A 254 10.35 -16.75 14.28
C VAL A 254 9.28 -15.87 14.92
N GLN A 255 9.45 -14.57 14.85
CA GLN A 255 8.41 -13.63 15.26
C GLN A 255 7.33 -13.59 14.17
N VAL A 256 6.08 -13.84 14.55
CA VAL A 256 4.95 -13.88 13.61
C VAL A 256 3.82 -12.96 14.05
N ASN A 257 3.16 -12.36 13.09
CA ASN A 257 2.12 -11.37 13.33
C ASN A 257 0.98 -11.87 14.25
N ASN A 258 0.64 -13.16 14.19
CA ASN A 258 -0.43 -13.74 15.01
C ASN A 258 -0.10 -13.79 16.51
N ASN A 259 1.19 -13.71 16.87
CA ASN A 259 1.66 -13.72 18.25
C ASN A 259 1.88 -12.30 18.80
N LEU A 260 1.67 -11.26 17.98
CA LEU A 260 1.76 -9.86 18.42
C LEU A 260 0.53 -9.52 19.27
N ILE A 261 0.75 -9.19 20.54
CA ILE A 261 -0.27 -8.80 21.50
C ILE A 261 -0.30 -7.28 21.55
N ILE A 262 -1.33 -6.69 20.95
CA ILE A 262 -1.49 -5.25 20.84
C ILE A 262 -2.42 -4.73 21.94
N ASP A 263 -1.93 -3.82 22.77
CA ASP A 263 -2.78 -2.97 23.59
C ASP A 263 -3.29 -1.81 22.74
N ARG A 264 -4.56 -1.87 22.33
CA ARG A 264 -5.17 -0.85 21.44
C ARG A 264 -5.24 0.54 22.07
N ALA A 265 -5.32 0.63 23.41
CA ALA A 265 -5.36 1.89 24.14
C ALA A 265 -3.95 2.46 24.38
N HIS A 266 -2.95 1.58 24.44
CA HIS A 266 -1.58 1.93 24.77
C HIS A 266 -0.60 1.14 23.88
N PRO A 267 -0.43 1.50 22.57
CA PRO A 267 0.41 0.76 21.63
C PRO A 267 1.86 0.53 22.11
N HIS A 268 2.40 1.43 22.96
CA HIS A 268 3.72 1.28 23.58
C HIS A 268 3.85 0.08 24.53
N LYS A 269 2.74 -0.57 24.93
CA LYS A 269 2.73 -1.79 25.73
C LYS A 269 2.65 -3.07 24.88
N THR A 270 2.71 -2.95 23.58
CA THR A 270 2.69 -4.09 22.67
C THR A 270 3.86 -5.03 22.94
N THR A 271 3.58 -6.33 22.95
CA THR A 271 4.55 -7.40 23.18
C THR A 271 4.37 -8.54 22.19
N MET A 272 5.32 -9.44 22.12
CA MET A 272 5.24 -10.65 21.30
C MET A 272 5.14 -11.88 22.21
N ALA A 273 4.11 -12.71 22.04
CA ALA A 273 4.00 -13.95 22.81
C ALA A 273 4.98 -15.01 22.31
N CYS A 274 5.69 -15.64 23.22
CA CYS A 274 6.50 -16.82 22.91
C CYS A 274 5.60 -17.99 22.48
N VAL A 275 5.92 -18.64 21.36
CA VAL A 275 5.13 -19.76 20.81
C VAL A 275 5.06 -20.99 21.72
N LYS A 276 5.98 -21.13 22.67
CA LYS A 276 6.06 -22.30 23.56
C LYS A 276 5.56 -22.03 24.97
N CYS A 277 6.03 -20.97 25.62
CA CYS A 277 5.72 -20.71 27.02
C CYS A 277 4.73 -19.55 27.25
N GLY A 278 4.34 -18.83 26.19
CA GLY A 278 3.46 -17.67 26.30
C GLY A 278 4.09 -16.42 26.92
N HIS A 279 5.41 -16.44 27.24
CA HIS A 279 6.11 -15.27 27.77
C HIS A 279 5.92 -14.06 26.85
N HIS A 280 5.60 -12.91 27.40
CA HIS A 280 5.43 -11.66 26.69
C HIS A 280 6.78 -10.98 26.47
N ILE A 281 7.40 -11.21 25.33
CA ILE A 281 8.67 -10.60 24.93
C ILE A 281 8.45 -9.09 24.75
N SER A 282 9.07 -8.31 25.60
CA SER A 282 9.03 -6.84 25.56
C SER A 282 9.95 -6.29 24.45
N GLU A 283 9.82 -4.99 24.13
CA GLU A 283 10.70 -4.33 23.15
C GLU A 283 12.19 -4.41 23.56
N MET A 284 12.50 -4.28 24.85
CA MET A 284 13.89 -4.40 25.33
C MET A 284 14.44 -5.80 25.13
N GLU A 285 13.67 -6.83 25.46
CA GLU A 285 14.06 -8.24 25.24
C GLU A 285 14.19 -8.54 23.73
N ARG A 286 13.29 -7.99 22.89
CA ARG A 286 13.36 -8.12 21.44
C ARG A 286 14.69 -7.61 20.89
N VAL A 287 15.11 -6.40 21.28
CA VAL A 287 16.38 -5.82 20.80
C VAL A 287 17.57 -6.74 21.09
N VAL A 288 17.63 -7.30 22.31
CA VAL A 288 18.68 -8.24 22.68
C VAL A 288 18.59 -9.54 21.89
N ALA A 289 17.37 -10.10 21.78
CA ALA A 289 17.12 -11.36 21.10
C ALA A 289 17.39 -11.27 19.58
N VAL A 290 17.04 -10.14 18.96
CA VAL A 290 17.34 -9.89 17.53
C VAL A 290 18.83 -9.79 17.29
N ARG A 291 19.59 -9.11 18.16
CA ARG A 291 21.05 -9.03 18.03
C ARG A 291 21.76 -10.37 18.14
N GLN A 292 21.17 -11.30 18.87
CA GLN A 292 21.68 -12.67 19.06
C GLN A 292 21.03 -13.70 18.14
N GLY A 293 20.09 -13.25 17.29
CA GLY A 293 19.39 -14.08 16.36
C GLY A 293 20.26 -14.65 15.25
N ARG A 294 19.67 -15.55 14.47
CA ARG A 294 20.32 -16.14 13.29
C ARG A 294 19.29 -16.60 12.28
N TYR A 295 19.72 -16.69 11.03
CA TYR A 295 18.91 -17.33 10.00
C TYR A 295 18.93 -18.85 10.13
N ILE A 296 17.77 -19.46 9.90
CA ILE A 296 17.65 -20.92 9.80
C ILE A 296 16.89 -21.21 8.51
N PRO A 297 17.47 -21.98 7.56
CA PRO A 297 16.78 -22.38 6.35
C PRO A 297 15.68 -23.40 6.68
N THR A 298 14.51 -23.24 6.05
CA THR A 298 13.40 -24.19 6.18
C THR A 298 13.43 -25.28 5.13
N LEU A 299 14.10 -25.04 4.00
CA LEU A 299 14.27 -25.97 2.91
C LEU A 299 15.74 -26.12 2.57
N ALA A 300 16.30 -27.30 2.87
CA ALA A 300 17.67 -27.64 2.51
C ALA A 300 17.69 -28.39 1.17
N GLY A 301 18.67 -28.09 0.31
CA GLY A 301 18.88 -28.82 -0.95
C GLY A 301 20.02 -28.23 -1.77
N PRO A 302 20.77 -29.06 -2.53
CA PRO A 302 21.93 -28.61 -3.30
C PRO A 302 21.60 -27.65 -4.44
N ASP A 303 20.35 -27.66 -4.90
CA ASP A 303 19.86 -26.82 -6.01
C ASP A 303 19.17 -25.53 -5.53
N ARG A 304 19.16 -25.27 -4.20
CA ARG A 304 18.52 -24.10 -3.63
C ARG A 304 19.56 -23.02 -3.32
N HIS A 305 19.26 -21.81 -3.78
CA HIS A 305 20.06 -20.63 -3.50
C HIS A 305 19.68 -20.01 -2.14
N PRO A 306 20.54 -19.20 -1.51
CA PRO A 306 20.18 -18.46 -0.31
C PRO A 306 19.03 -17.49 -0.53
N GLY A 307 17.96 -17.62 0.25
CA GLY A 307 16.81 -16.73 0.22
C GLY A 307 16.43 -16.27 1.61
N PHE A 308 16.34 -14.96 1.80
CA PHE A 308 16.16 -14.32 3.10
C PHE A 308 14.79 -13.65 3.18
N HIS A 309 14.07 -13.91 4.26
CA HIS A 309 12.90 -13.16 4.65
C HIS A 309 13.30 -12.11 5.67
N VAL A 310 13.02 -10.83 5.36
CA VAL A 310 13.40 -9.68 6.19
C VAL A 310 12.15 -8.84 6.45
N ASP A 311 11.50 -9.02 7.59
CA ASP A 311 10.31 -8.29 8.00
C ASP A 311 10.62 -7.16 9.02
N ALA A 312 9.58 -6.43 9.44
CA ALA A 312 9.73 -5.37 10.42
C ALA A 312 10.04 -5.90 11.83
N PHE A 313 9.66 -7.14 12.16
CA PHE A 313 9.90 -7.69 13.51
C PHE A 313 11.38 -7.89 13.84
N MET A 314 12.22 -8.19 12.84
CA MET A 314 13.66 -8.28 13.03
C MET A 314 14.39 -6.96 12.83
N SER A 315 13.73 -5.95 12.26
CA SER A 315 14.34 -4.64 12.03
C SER A 315 14.43 -3.85 13.33
N LEU A 316 15.64 -3.51 13.77
CA LEU A 316 15.86 -2.64 14.94
C LEU A 316 15.58 -1.16 14.63
N MET A 317 15.17 -0.82 13.40
CA MET A 317 14.74 0.51 12.99
C MET A 317 13.25 0.76 13.28
N MET A 318 12.48 -0.28 13.63
CA MET A 318 11.07 -0.21 14.01
C MET A 318 10.88 -0.85 15.39
N SER A 319 10.02 -0.27 16.21
CA SER A 319 9.61 -0.85 17.50
C SER A 319 8.32 -1.67 17.36
N TYR A 320 8.01 -2.51 18.35
CA TYR A 320 6.69 -3.15 18.43
C TYR A 320 5.54 -2.13 18.48
N GLU A 321 5.76 -0.98 19.09
CA GLU A 321 4.80 0.13 19.10
C GLU A 321 4.48 0.60 17.67
N ALA A 322 5.51 0.93 16.88
CA ALA A 322 5.34 1.38 15.50
C ALA A 322 4.66 0.32 14.62
N ILE A 323 5.03 -0.97 14.80
CA ILE A 323 4.39 -2.09 14.08
C ILE A 323 2.91 -2.23 14.48
N ALA A 324 2.58 -2.02 15.77
CA ALA A 324 1.20 -2.06 16.25
C ALA A 324 0.38 -0.89 15.70
N GLU A 325 0.94 0.33 15.67
CA GLU A 325 0.31 1.50 15.07
C GLU A 325 0.02 1.29 13.59
N ASP A 326 0.98 0.77 12.83
CA ASP A 326 0.81 0.43 11.41
C ASP A 326 -0.31 -0.61 11.22
N ARG A 327 -0.37 -1.63 12.06
CA ARG A 327 -1.43 -2.64 12.03
C ARG A 327 -2.80 -2.03 12.32
N LEU A 328 -2.93 -1.26 13.39
CA LEU A 328 -4.19 -0.60 13.76
C LEU A 328 -4.64 0.40 12.67
N SER A 329 -3.71 1.18 12.10
CA SER A 329 -3.98 2.06 10.97
C SER A 329 -4.46 1.29 9.74
N SER A 330 -3.89 0.11 9.50
CA SER A 330 -4.26 -0.73 8.35
C SER A 330 -5.68 -1.29 8.46
N GLU A 331 -6.10 -1.66 9.67
CA GLU A 331 -7.46 -2.15 9.92
C GLU A 331 -8.53 -1.10 9.55
N GLY A 332 -8.24 0.20 9.80
CA GLY A 332 -9.14 1.30 9.42
C GLY A 332 -9.21 1.59 7.92
N LYS A 333 -8.25 1.10 7.11
CA LYS A 333 -8.16 1.35 5.67
C LYS A 333 -8.72 0.22 4.79
N GLY A 334 -9.30 -0.82 5.39
CA GLY A 334 -9.85 -1.96 4.67
C GLY A 334 -8.81 -2.80 3.93
N GLU A 335 -9.18 -3.40 2.80
CA GLU A 335 -8.32 -4.35 2.09
C GLU A 335 -7.02 -3.71 1.57
N SER A 336 -7.06 -2.44 1.14
CA SER A 336 -5.85 -1.71 0.74
C SER A 336 -4.86 -1.59 1.90
N GLY A 337 -5.34 -1.22 3.10
CA GLY A 337 -4.50 -1.16 4.30
C GLY A 337 -3.93 -2.52 4.69
N ALA A 338 -4.76 -3.57 4.63
CA ALA A 338 -4.31 -4.94 4.90
C ALA A 338 -3.20 -5.37 3.93
N LYS A 339 -3.35 -5.07 2.63
CA LYS A 339 -2.32 -5.32 1.62
C LYS A 339 -1.02 -4.58 1.95
N ASP A 340 -1.12 -3.27 2.24
CA ASP A 340 0.06 -2.45 2.55
C ASP A 340 0.79 -2.98 3.80
N TYR A 341 0.06 -3.32 4.86
CA TYR A 341 0.64 -3.91 6.06
C TYR A 341 1.35 -5.25 5.77
N HIS A 342 0.71 -6.16 5.01
CA HIS A 342 1.33 -7.42 4.61
C HIS A 342 2.60 -7.23 3.79
N ASN A 343 2.56 -6.35 2.79
CA ASN A 343 3.68 -6.17 1.87
C ASN A 343 4.83 -5.38 2.50
N LEU A 344 4.50 -4.30 3.22
CA LEU A 344 5.48 -3.29 3.63
C LEU A 344 6.00 -3.50 5.06
N VAL A 345 5.23 -4.19 5.91
CA VAL A 345 5.61 -4.49 7.30
C VAL A 345 6.00 -5.96 7.46
N LEU A 346 5.12 -6.89 7.02
CA LEU A 346 5.36 -8.32 7.17
C LEU A 346 6.26 -8.91 6.07
N ALA A 347 6.58 -8.17 5.02
CA ALA A 347 7.29 -8.68 3.84
C ALA A 347 6.65 -9.96 3.25
N LEU A 348 5.34 -10.07 3.30
CA LEU A 348 4.56 -11.18 2.78
C LEU A 348 3.71 -10.72 1.59
N PRO A 349 3.55 -11.55 0.55
CA PRO A 349 2.63 -11.24 -0.52
C PRO A 349 1.19 -11.29 -0.01
N TYR A 350 0.32 -10.46 -0.57
CA TYR A 350 -1.07 -10.37 -0.16
C TYR A 350 -1.99 -11.05 -1.15
N GLN A 351 -2.77 -12.01 -0.66
CA GLN A 351 -3.81 -12.63 -1.47
C GLN A 351 -5.08 -11.77 -1.40
N MET A 352 -5.51 -11.28 -2.56
CA MET A 352 -6.76 -10.53 -2.66
C MET A 352 -7.95 -11.45 -2.33
N LYS A 353 -8.80 -11.02 -1.42
CA LYS A 353 -9.95 -11.80 -0.95
C LYS A 353 -11.19 -11.66 -1.84
N GLY A 354 -11.05 -11.22 -3.05
CA GLY A 354 -12.08 -10.77 -3.97
C GLY A 354 -13.06 -11.78 -4.55
N ASN A 355 -13.31 -12.95 -3.94
CA ASN A 355 -14.41 -13.84 -4.38
C ASN A 355 -15.68 -13.50 -3.60
N ALA A 356 -16.75 -13.14 -4.32
CA ALA A 356 -18.05 -12.93 -3.71
C ALA A 356 -18.56 -14.23 -3.05
N PRO A 357 -19.09 -14.16 -1.82
CA PRO A 357 -19.74 -15.31 -1.20
C PRO A 357 -21.00 -15.70 -1.97
N ASP A 358 -21.48 -16.90 -1.73
CA ASP A 358 -22.75 -17.36 -2.27
C ASP A 358 -23.89 -16.46 -1.73
N HIS A 359 -24.74 -15.96 -2.65
CA HIS A 359 -25.87 -15.10 -2.32
C HIS A 359 -26.87 -15.77 -1.36
N VAL A 360 -27.04 -17.10 -1.46
CA VAL A 360 -27.93 -17.86 -0.54
C VAL A 360 -27.42 -17.79 0.89
N ARG A 361 -26.11 -18.00 1.10
CA ARG A 361 -25.49 -17.90 2.43
C ARG A 361 -25.57 -16.49 3.03
N LEU A 362 -25.47 -15.46 2.18
CA LEU A 362 -25.67 -14.09 2.63
C LEU A 362 -27.12 -13.83 3.05
N MET A 363 -28.07 -14.38 2.29
CA MET A 363 -29.50 -14.29 2.62
C MET A 363 -29.84 -14.98 3.94
N GLU A 364 -29.17 -16.09 4.26
CA GLU A 364 -29.31 -16.78 5.57
C GLU A 364 -28.76 -15.97 6.74
N ARG A 365 -27.85 -15.02 6.49
CA ARG A 365 -27.25 -14.12 7.51
C ARG A 365 -28.09 -12.88 7.81
N ARG A 366 -29.29 -12.75 7.23
CA ARG A 366 -30.17 -11.60 7.52
C ARG A 366 -30.54 -11.54 9.00
N GLU A 367 -30.56 -10.34 9.51
CA GLU A 367 -30.77 -10.02 10.92
C GLU A 367 -32.18 -9.46 11.16
N ALA A 368 -32.69 -9.62 12.38
CA ALA A 368 -34.06 -9.28 12.74
C ALA A 368 -34.25 -7.79 13.10
N TYR A 369 -33.55 -6.86 12.41
CA TYR A 369 -33.87 -5.44 12.55
C TYR A 369 -34.80 -4.96 11.43
N GLU A 370 -35.57 -3.91 11.73
CA GLU A 370 -36.59 -3.41 10.81
C GLU A 370 -35.97 -2.57 9.68
N PRO A 371 -36.46 -2.71 8.43
CA PRO A 371 -36.07 -1.81 7.34
C PRO A 371 -36.41 -0.37 7.65
N GLU A 372 -35.81 0.55 6.94
CA GLU A 372 -35.97 2.00 7.10
C GLU A 372 -35.68 2.50 8.54
N THR A 373 -34.97 1.70 9.34
CA THR A 373 -34.54 2.05 10.71
C THR A 373 -33.03 1.99 10.80
N ILE A 374 -32.42 3.03 11.35
CA ILE A 374 -30.97 3.11 11.49
C ILE A 374 -30.56 2.43 12.81
N PRO A 375 -29.84 1.28 12.80
CA PRO A 375 -29.38 0.62 14.00
C PRO A 375 -28.43 1.49 14.84
N ALA A 376 -28.34 1.21 16.14
CA ALA A 376 -27.54 2.00 17.09
C ALA A 376 -26.07 2.18 16.70
N GLY A 377 -25.47 1.21 16.01
CA GLY A 377 -24.11 1.29 15.49
C GLY A 377 -23.95 2.20 14.29
N GLY A 378 -25.02 2.57 13.59
CA GLY A 378 -25.03 3.37 12.36
C GLY A 378 -24.92 4.87 12.62
N LEU A 379 -23.73 5.44 12.51
CA LEU A 379 -23.47 6.84 12.87
C LEU A 379 -23.38 7.77 11.65
N LEU A 380 -22.93 7.30 10.51
CA LEU A 380 -22.95 8.01 9.23
C LEU A 380 -24.06 7.40 8.35
N PHE A 381 -25.03 8.19 7.92
CA PHE A 381 -26.17 7.72 7.14
C PHE A 381 -26.10 8.24 5.71
N VAL A 382 -25.77 7.37 4.78
CA VAL A 382 -25.48 7.74 3.38
C VAL A 382 -26.25 6.88 2.39
N GLY A 383 -26.33 7.32 1.14
CA GLY A 383 -26.92 6.55 0.07
C GLY A 383 -26.08 6.53 -1.19
N GLY A 384 -26.28 5.50 -2.01
CA GLY A 384 -25.79 5.38 -3.37
C GLY A 384 -26.94 5.12 -4.33
N ALA A 385 -26.96 5.81 -5.47
CA ALA A 385 -27.98 5.65 -6.50
C ALA A 385 -27.36 5.39 -7.87
N ASP A 386 -27.85 4.35 -8.54
CA ASP A 386 -27.49 3.99 -9.91
C ASP A 386 -28.64 4.32 -10.88
N VAL A 387 -28.34 5.10 -11.93
CA VAL A 387 -29.31 5.64 -12.87
C VAL A 387 -29.35 4.84 -14.15
N GLN A 388 -30.48 4.20 -14.43
CA GLN A 388 -30.71 3.40 -15.63
C GLN A 388 -31.74 4.06 -16.56
N SER A 389 -32.00 3.50 -17.75
CA SER A 389 -32.97 4.04 -18.71
C SER A 389 -34.42 3.95 -18.21
N HIS A 390 -34.72 2.92 -17.44
CA HIS A 390 -36.05 2.50 -17.01
C HIS A 390 -36.36 2.78 -15.54
N GLY A 391 -35.38 3.31 -14.80
CA GLY A 391 -35.53 3.62 -13.38
C GLY A 391 -34.24 4.00 -12.69
N ILE A 392 -34.33 4.17 -11.38
CA ILE A 392 -33.19 4.46 -10.49
C ILE A 392 -33.19 3.46 -9.35
N TYR A 393 -32.05 2.80 -9.14
CA TYR A 393 -31.79 1.96 -7.97
C TYR A 393 -31.18 2.84 -6.87
N LEU A 394 -31.55 2.58 -5.63
CA LEU A 394 -31.06 3.29 -4.46
C LEU A 394 -30.78 2.29 -3.34
N GLU A 395 -29.64 2.43 -2.69
CA GLU A 395 -29.36 1.77 -1.41
C GLU A 395 -29.02 2.83 -0.37
N LEU A 396 -29.67 2.75 0.81
CA LEU A 396 -29.37 3.55 1.98
C LEU A 396 -28.60 2.70 3.00
N VAL A 397 -27.44 3.17 3.42
CA VAL A 397 -26.52 2.43 4.28
C VAL A 397 -26.09 3.32 5.43
N ALA A 398 -26.12 2.77 6.64
CA ALA A 398 -25.53 3.38 7.81
C ALA A 398 -24.16 2.77 8.07
N PHE A 399 -23.13 3.60 8.29
CA PHE A 399 -21.77 3.18 8.63
C PHE A 399 -21.44 3.56 10.07
N GLY A 400 -20.73 2.68 10.75
CA GLY A 400 -20.29 2.87 12.13
C GLY A 400 -18.78 2.79 12.28
N GLN A 401 -18.38 2.80 13.54
CA GLN A 401 -17.00 2.56 13.93
C GLN A 401 -16.52 1.21 13.38
N ASP A 402 -15.23 1.08 13.13
CA ASP A 402 -14.61 -0.13 12.58
C ASP A 402 -15.16 -0.53 11.19
N ARG A 403 -15.74 0.43 10.44
CA ARG A 403 -16.28 0.24 9.08
C ARG A 403 -17.41 -0.77 8.98
N GLN A 404 -18.06 -1.11 10.08
CA GLN A 404 -19.30 -1.89 10.04
C GLN A 404 -20.38 -1.12 9.29
N SER A 405 -21.24 -1.83 8.57
CA SER A 405 -22.29 -1.22 7.76
C SER A 405 -23.61 -1.96 7.91
N TRP A 406 -24.69 -1.21 8.00
CA TRP A 406 -26.08 -1.71 8.08
C TRP A 406 -26.82 -1.24 6.84
N ASP A 407 -27.43 -2.20 6.11
CA ASP A 407 -28.42 -1.85 5.11
C ASP A 407 -29.67 -1.29 5.79
N VAL A 408 -30.11 -0.11 5.35
CA VAL A 408 -31.31 0.54 5.91
C VAL A 408 -32.49 0.41 4.96
N SER A 409 -32.23 0.53 3.64
CA SER A 409 -33.26 0.35 2.61
C SER A 409 -32.61 0.15 1.24
N ALA A 410 -33.18 -0.74 0.43
CA ALA A 410 -32.80 -0.96 -0.97
C ALA A 410 -34.04 -0.82 -1.85
N GLU A 411 -34.11 0.25 -2.66
CA GLU A 411 -35.29 0.64 -3.40
C GLU A 411 -35.04 0.71 -4.90
N TYR A 412 -36.07 0.42 -5.68
CA TYR A 412 -36.11 0.66 -7.11
C TYR A 412 -37.25 1.61 -7.49
N PHE A 413 -36.92 2.71 -8.10
CA PHE A 413 -37.88 3.73 -8.58
C PHE A 413 -38.10 3.58 -10.09
N PRO A 414 -39.21 2.98 -10.53
CA PRO A 414 -39.50 2.80 -11.94
C PRO A 414 -39.87 4.13 -12.63
N GLY A 415 -39.51 4.27 -13.89
CA GLY A 415 -39.90 5.41 -14.71
C GLY A 415 -38.75 5.95 -15.56
N ALA A 416 -39.12 6.84 -16.49
CA ALA A 416 -38.17 7.47 -17.39
C ALA A 416 -37.18 8.37 -16.62
N THR A 417 -35.91 8.36 -17.03
CA THR A 417 -34.83 9.13 -16.43
C THR A 417 -34.26 10.23 -17.33
N ASP A 418 -34.93 10.51 -18.44
CA ASP A 418 -34.56 11.53 -19.42
C ASP A 418 -34.84 12.97 -18.97
N ASN A 419 -35.77 13.16 -18.04
CA ASN A 419 -36.12 14.47 -17.47
C ASN A 419 -35.90 14.46 -15.92
N PRO A 420 -34.98 15.28 -15.38
CA PRO A 420 -34.63 15.28 -13.98
C PRO A 420 -35.70 15.83 -13.02
N THR A 421 -36.88 16.17 -13.51
CA THR A 421 -38.00 16.70 -12.70
C THR A 421 -39.22 15.79 -12.66
N THR A 422 -39.20 14.68 -13.40
CA THR A 422 -40.35 13.77 -13.55
C THR A 422 -39.90 12.30 -13.47
N GLY A 423 -40.85 11.38 -13.53
CA GLY A 423 -40.60 9.95 -13.55
C GLY A 423 -39.83 9.48 -12.30
N ALA A 424 -38.82 8.63 -12.48
CA ALA A 424 -38.05 8.08 -11.41
C ALA A 424 -37.35 9.14 -10.53
N TRP A 425 -36.97 10.28 -11.11
CA TRP A 425 -36.33 11.38 -10.36
C TRP A 425 -37.25 12.01 -9.31
N LYS A 426 -38.55 12.10 -9.59
CA LYS A 426 -39.52 12.63 -8.64
C LYS A 426 -39.65 11.67 -7.44
N LEU A 427 -39.75 10.37 -7.71
CA LEU A 427 -39.81 9.34 -6.65
C LEU A 427 -38.56 9.33 -5.79
N LEU A 428 -37.39 9.41 -6.40
CA LEU A 428 -36.11 9.52 -5.68
C LEU A 428 -36.07 10.80 -4.82
N ASP A 429 -36.56 11.93 -5.32
CA ASP A 429 -36.57 13.21 -4.58
C ASP A 429 -37.48 13.12 -3.33
N GLU A 430 -38.66 12.55 -3.48
CA GLU A 430 -39.63 12.34 -2.40
C GLU A 430 -39.06 11.38 -1.35
N PHE A 431 -38.46 10.27 -1.76
CA PHE A 431 -37.87 9.28 -0.85
C PHE A 431 -36.62 9.83 -0.13
N ALA A 432 -35.70 10.45 -0.85
CA ALA A 432 -34.47 11.00 -0.29
C ALA A 432 -34.68 12.24 0.61
N ALA A 433 -35.88 12.84 0.59
CA ALA A 433 -36.27 13.93 1.48
C ALA A 433 -36.86 13.43 2.81
N ARG A 434 -37.19 12.14 2.92
CA ARG A 434 -37.74 11.52 4.14
C ARG A 434 -36.75 11.56 5.30
N GLU A 435 -37.30 11.47 6.50
CA GLU A 435 -36.55 11.25 7.71
C GLU A 435 -36.74 9.79 8.16
N PHE A 436 -35.67 9.18 8.65
CA PHE A 436 -35.64 7.79 9.04
C PHE A 436 -35.38 7.69 10.55
N PRO A 437 -36.18 6.91 11.30
CA PRO A 437 -35.95 6.73 12.72
C PRO A 437 -34.65 5.95 12.97
N ASP A 438 -33.91 6.34 13.99
CA ASP A 438 -32.83 5.53 14.51
C ASP A 438 -33.29 4.60 15.64
N ALA A 439 -32.40 3.78 16.16
CA ALA A 439 -32.67 2.85 17.26
C ALA A 439 -33.20 3.53 18.53
N TYR A 440 -33.05 4.84 18.65
CA TYR A 440 -33.48 5.64 19.81
C TYR A 440 -34.76 6.46 19.51
N GLY A 441 -35.32 6.29 18.30
CA GLY A 441 -36.50 7.02 17.85
C GLY A 441 -36.24 8.44 17.35
N VAL A 442 -34.98 8.84 17.20
CA VAL A 442 -34.62 10.13 16.63
C VAL A 442 -34.74 10.06 15.10
N LEU A 443 -35.43 11.03 14.52
CA LEU A 443 -35.58 11.13 13.06
C LEU A 443 -34.33 11.74 12.44
N ARG A 444 -33.72 11.03 11.51
CA ARG A 444 -32.46 11.42 10.84
C ARG A 444 -32.65 11.59 9.33
N LYS A 445 -32.02 12.61 8.77
CA LYS A 445 -31.89 12.81 7.31
C LYS A 445 -30.61 12.18 6.80
N LEU A 446 -30.58 11.89 5.50
CA LEU A 446 -29.35 11.48 4.81
C LEU A 446 -28.25 12.54 4.96
N ASP A 447 -27.09 12.11 5.41
CA ASP A 447 -25.88 12.95 5.47
C ASP A 447 -25.34 13.23 4.06
N ALA A 448 -25.35 12.23 3.18
CA ALA A 448 -24.92 12.36 1.79
C ALA A 448 -25.60 11.31 0.88
N LEU A 449 -25.87 11.68 -0.38
CA LEU A 449 -26.34 10.78 -1.42
C LEU A 449 -25.45 10.91 -2.66
N ALA A 450 -24.80 9.81 -3.06
CA ALA A 450 -24.09 9.68 -4.31
C ALA A 450 -25.07 9.33 -5.45
N VAL A 451 -24.95 9.98 -6.60
CA VAL A 451 -25.73 9.65 -7.80
C VAL A 451 -24.78 9.44 -8.96
N ASP A 452 -24.82 8.25 -9.56
CA ASP A 452 -23.93 7.91 -10.66
C ASP A 452 -24.23 8.70 -11.93
N ALA A 453 -23.19 9.26 -12.53
CA ALA A 453 -23.24 10.01 -13.78
C ALA A 453 -22.69 9.23 -14.98
N GLY A 454 -22.54 7.92 -14.87
CA GLY A 454 -22.11 7.05 -15.97
C GLY A 454 -23.14 7.04 -17.11
N TYR A 455 -24.41 6.90 -16.76
CA TYR A 455 -25.54 7.03 -17.67
C TYR A 455 -26.32 8.32 -17.40
N ARG A 456 -26.89 8.98 -18.43
CA ARG A 456 -27.66 10.23 -18.27
C ARG A 456 -26.91 11.36 -17.56
N THR A 457 -25.62 11.53 -17.83
CA THR A 457 -24.69 12.47 -17.12
C THR A 457 -25.31 13.89 -16.97
N ASN A 458 -25.93 14.46 -18.00
CA ASN A 458 -26.49 15.82 -17.92
C ASN A 458 -27.67 15.91 -16.96
N GLN A 459 -28.51 14.90 -16.90
CA GLN A 459 -29.69 14.85 -16.02
C GLN A 459 -29.22 14.75 -14.55
N VAL A 460 -28.23 13.90 -14.26
CA VAL A 460 -27.62 13.79 -12.93
C VAL A 460 -27.02 15.12 -12.50
N LEU A 461 -26.21 15.75 -13.38
CA LEU A 461 -25.60 17.05 -13.10
C LEU A 461 -26.65 18.13 -12.82
N GLU A 462 -27.77 18.16 -13.58
CA GLU A 462 -28.85 19.10 -13.40
C GLU A 462 -29.61 18.83 -12.09
N TRP A 463 -29.92 17.57 -11.78
CA TRP A 463 -30.65 17.17 -10.58
C TRP A 463 -29.86 17.50 -9.30
N CYS A 464 -28.59 17.17 -9.24
CA CYS A 464 -27.74 17.41 -8.05
C CYS A 464 -27.40 18.90 -7.83
N ARG A 465 -27.39 19.71 -8.89
CA ARG A 465 -26.80 21.07 -8.88
C ARG A 465 -27.31 22.02 -7.78
N ARG A 466 -28.52 21.89 -7.33
CA ARG A 466 -29.14 22.79 -6.34
C ARG A 466 -29.69 22.06 -5.13
N ARG A 467 -29.25 20.81 -4.93
CA ARG A 467 -29.67 20.00 -3.81
C ARG A 467 -28.50 19.82 -2.85
N PRO A 468 -28.60 20.27 -1.61
CA PRO A 468 -27.58 20.03 -0.61
C PRO A 468 -27.45 18.52 -0.37
N ASN A 469 -26.26 18.05 0.00
CA ASN A 469 -25.94 16.66 0.32
C ASN A 469 -26.22 15.65 -0.82
N LYS A 470 -26.34 16.13 -2.09
CA LYS A 470 -26.47 15.28 -3.28
C LYS A 470 -25.20 15.46 -4.13
N TYR A 471 -24.48 14.37 -4.35
CA TYR A 471 -23.17 14.38 -4.97
C TYR A 471 -23.20 13.65 -6.31
N VAL A 472 -22.73 14.32 -7.35
CA VAL A 472 -22.51 13.67 -8.65
C VAL A 472 -21.24 12.86 -8.56
N ILE A 473 -21.33 11.58 -8.77
CA ILE A 473 -20.16 10.71 -8.80
C ILE A 473 -19.96 10.10 -10.19
N LYS A 474 -18.76 9.63 -10.44
CA LYS A 474 -18.45 8.84 -11.63
C LYS A 474 -17.46 7.75 -11.25
N GLY A 475 -17.85 6.51 -11.45
CA GLY A 475 -16.96 5.37 -11.29
C GLY A 475 -15.78 5.42 -12.26
N GLU A 476 -14.57 5.25 -11.76
CA GLU A 476 -13.35 5.10 -12.55
C GLU A 476 -12.76 3.72 -12.26
N PRO A 477 -12.63 2.88 -13.30
CA PRO A 477 -11.98 1.58 -13.17
C PRO A 477 -10.47 1.75 -12.98
N GLY A 478 -9.84 0.72 -12.46
CA GLY A 478 -8.38 0.64 -12.34
C GLY A 478 -7.89 0.63 -10.90
N ARG A 479 -6.81 -0.14 -10.74
CA ARG A 479 -6.12 -0.34 -9.47
C ARG A 479 -5.36 0.93 -9.09
N GLY A 480 -5.32 1.24 -7.78
CA GLY A 480 -4.59 2.41 -7.28
C GLY A 480 -5.35 3.74 -7.34
N ARG A 481 -6.62 3.74 -7.76
CA ARG A 481 -7.49 4.90 -7.62
C ARG A 481 -7.97 5.02 -6.16
N PRO A 482 -7.92 6.21 -5.54
CA PRO A 482 -8.48 6.40 -4.21
C PRO A 482 -10.00 6.18 -4.22
N ALA A 483 -10.57 5.76 -3.09
CA ALA A 483 -12.01 5.53 -2.93
C ALA A 483 -12.84 6.72 -3.43
N ILE A 484 -12.40 7.94 -3.14
CA ILE A 484 -12.97 9.16 -3.70
C ILE A 484 -11.84 10.16 -3.98
N SER A 485 -11.89 10.80 -5.15
CA SER A 485 -10.88 11.77 -5.60
C SER A 485 -11.36 13.20 -5.45
N GLN A 486 -10.47 14.17 -5.60
CA GLN A 486 -10.81 15.60 -5.62
C GLN A 486 -11.85 15.91 -6.69
N PRO A 487 -12.87 16.72 -6.36
CA PRO A 487 -13.97 16.99 -7.28
C PRO A 487 -13.52 17.79 -8.50
N GLN A 488 -14.10 17.45 -9.64
CA GLN A 488 -13.88 18.12 -10.90
C GLN A 488 -15.12 18.93 -11.30
N ARG A 489 -14.90 20.17 -11.74
CA ARG A 489 -15.99 21.02 -12.22
C ARG A 489 -16.49 20.55 -13.59
N LYS A 490 -17.75 20.17 -13.69
CA LYS A 490 -18.42 19.78 -14.95
C LYS A 490 -19.45 20.80 -15.34
N SER A 491 -19.52 21.13 -16.63
CA SER A 491 -20.53 22.06 -17.19
C SER A 491 -21.80 21.30 -17.56
N VAL A 492 -22.95 21.85 -17.21
CA VAL A 492 -24.26 21.33 -17.63
C VAL A 492 -24.61 21.91 -18.99
N THR A 493 -24.95 21.05 -19.96
CA THR A 493 -25.43 21.45 -21.31
C THR A 493 -26.88 21.06 -21.49
N LYS A 494 -27.68 21.92 -22.12
CA LYS A 494 -29.08 21.65 -22.43
C LYS A 494 -29.31 21.70 -23.95
N GLY A 495 -29.91 20.63 -24.50
CA GLY A 495 -30.36 20.60 -25.89
C GLY A 495 -29.26 20.65 -26.94
N GLY A 496 -28.10 20.03 -26.73
CA GLY A 496 -27.03 19.93 -27.74
C GLY A 496 -26.31 21.23 -28.12
N LYS A 497 -26.83 22.40 -27.71
CA LYS A 497 -26.19 23.69 -27.90
C LYS A 497 -25.32 24.02 -26.69
N ARG A 498 -24.07 24.43 -26.91
CA ARG A 498 -23.05 24.80 -25.88
C ARG A 498 -23.45 26.04 -25.04
N LYS A 499 -24.71 26.20 -24.64
CA LYS A 499 -25.06 27.18 -23.63
C LYS A 499 -24.75 26.60 -22.25
N ARG A 500 -23.75 27.14 -21.56
CA ARG A 500 -23.42 26.80 -20.18
C ARG A 500 -24.57 27.24 -19.26
N TYR A 501 -25.42 26.31 -18.86
CA TYR A 501 -26.48 26.55 -17.87
C TYR A 501 -26.02 26.57 -16.44
N GLY A 502 -24.72 26.44 -16.20
CA GLY A 502 -24.08 26.38 -14.90
C GLY A 502 -23.06 25.28 -14.84
N SER A 503 -22.47 25.12 -13.68
CA SER A 503 -21.52 24.02 -13.41
C SER A 503 -21.87 23.38 -12.09
N THR A 504 -21.55 22.09 -11.96
CA THR A 504 -21.60 21.38 -10.70
C THR A 504 -20.29 20.59 -10.51
N MET A 505 -20.04 20.17 -9.30
CA MET A 505 -18.87 19.34 -8.99
C MET A 505 -19.22 17.87 -9.24
N SER A 506 -18.27 17.10 -9.74
CA SER A 506 -18.36 15.65 -9.93
C SER A 506 -17.14 15.01 -9.27
N TRP A 507 -17.36 13.99 -8.47
CA TRP A 507 -16.34 13.28 -7.72
C TRP A 507 -16.00 11.95 -8.43
N PRO A 508 -14.77 11.76 -8.90
CA PRO A 508 -14.32 10.47 -9.38
C PRO A 508 -14.22 9.48 -8.22
N VAL A 509 -14.74 8.27 -8.40
CA VAL A 509 -14.77 7.19 -7.43
C VAL A 509 -13.96 6.00 -7.95
N GLY A 510 -12.94 5.57 -7.21
CA GLY A 510 -12.17 4.37 -7.50
C GLY A 510 -12.95 3.11 -7.13
N THR A 511 -13.67 2.54 -8.10
CA THR A 511 -14.56 1.40 -7.83
C THR A 511 -13.81 0.11 -7.53
N TRP A 512 -12.58 -0.04 -8.02
CA TRP A 512 -11.82 -1.28 -7.92
C TRP A 512 -11.53 -1.67 -6.46
N SER A 513 -10.95 -0.76 -5.68
CA SER A 513 -10.59 -0.99 -4.27
C SER A 513 -11.81 -1.14 -3.36
N LEU A 514 -12.87 -0.37 -3.63
CA LEU A 514 -14.11 -0.45 -2.88
C LEU A 514 -14.83 -1.78 -3.11
N LYS A 515 -14.85 -2.29 -4.36
CA LYS A 515 -15.37 -3.63 -4.67
C LYS A 515 -14.58 -4.73 -3.95
N ALA A 516 -13.25 -4.66 -3.98
CA ALA A 516 -12.40 -5.61 -3.27
C ALA A 516 -12.64 -5.61 -1.76
N GLU A 517 -12.75 -4.43 -1.16
CA GLU A 517 -13.09 -4.27 0.25
C GLU A 517 -14.47 -4.85 0.57
N PHE A 518 -15.50 -4.50 -0.19
CA PHE A 518 -16.86 -4.96 0.04
C PHE A 518 -16.96 -6.50 -0.05
N TYR A 519 -16.41 -7.10 -1.09
CA TYR A 519 -16.39 -8.56 -1.22
C TYR A 519 -15.60 -9.23 -0.11
N GLY A 520 -14.46 -8.66 0.31
CA GLY A 520 -13.72 -9.12 1.48
C GLY A 520 -14.56 -9.06 2.77
N ASN A 521 -15.39 -8.03 2.92
CA ASN A 521 -16.28 -7.85 4.07
C ASN A 521 -17.45 -8.86 4.07
N LEU A 522 -17.99 -9.19 2.90
CA LEU A 522 -19.06 -10.18 2.77
C LEU A 522 -18.62 -11.60 3.20
N HIS A 523 -17.32 -11.91 3.12
CA HIS A 523 -16.78 -13.22 3.56
C HIS A 523 -16.56 -13.33 5.07
N LYS A 524 -16.62 -12.24 5.81
CA LYS A 524 -16.30 -12.24 7.24
C LYS A 524 -17.36 -13.03 8.04
N PRO A 525 -16.95 -13.96 8.88
CA PRO A 525 -17.85 -14.55 9.86
C PRO A 525 -18.16 -13.51 10.94
N GLY A 526 -19.34 -13.56 11.51
CA GLY A 526 -19.78 -12.69 12.59
C GLY A 526 -20.48 -13.48 13.70
N LEU A 527 -21.18 -12.79 14.59
CA LEU A 527 -21.95 -13.40 15.69
C LEU A 527 -22.86 -14.54 15.21
N ALA A 528 -23.47 -14.41 14.04
CA ALA A 528 -24.31 -15.44 13.43
C ALA A 528 -23.55 -16.75 13.10
N ALA A 529 -22.24 -16.68 12.94
CA ALA A 529 -21.36 -17.83 12.70
C ALA A 529 -20.68 -18.35 13.99
N GLY A 530 -21.05 -17.83 15.17
CA GLY A 530 -20.52 -18.24 16.47
C GLY A 530 -19.28 -17.49 16.92
N GLU A 531 -18.89 -16.41 16.24
CA GLU A 531 -17.80 -15.54 16.68
C GLU A 531 -18.21 -14.71 17.90
N PRO A 532 -17.27 -14.27 18.75
CA PRO A 532 -17.57 -13.50 19.97
C PRO A 532 -18.09 -12.08 19.70
N CYS A 533 -17.82 -11.52 18.52
CA CYS A 533 -18.32 -10.22 18.07
C CYS A 533 -18.25 -10.13 16.54
N ASP A 534 -18.99 -9.19 15.97
CA ASP A 534 -18.86 -8.89 14.54
C ASP A 534 -17.54 -8.18 14.25
N PRO A 535 -16.76 -8.66 13.26
CA PRO A 535 -15.45 -8.11 12.99
C PRO A 535 -15.52 -6.74 12.30
N PRO A 536 -14.43 -5.96 12.30
CA PRO A 536 -14.34 -4.71 11.52
C PRO A 536 -14.74 -4.91 10.06
N GLY A 537 -15.61 -4.02 9.55
CA GLY A 537 -16.12 -4.08 8.18
C GLY A 537 -17.27 -5.07 7.96
N TYR A 538 -17.80 -5.70 9.01
CA TYR A 538 -18.93 -6.62 8.86
C TYR A 538 -20.14 -5.91 8.23
N CYS A 539 -20.84 -6.62 7.33
CA CYS A 539 -22.00 -6.11 6.62
C CYS A 539 -23.28 -6.75 7.21
N HIS A 540 -24.13 -5.93 7.76
CA HIS A 540 -25.42 -6.31 8.32
C HIS A 540 -26.54 -6.09 7.29
N PHE A 541 -27.47 -7.03 7.21
CA PHE A 541 -28.58 -7.01 6.27
C PHE A 541 -29.89 -7.27 7.01
N HIS A 542 -30.90 -6.42 6.79
CA HIS A 542 -32.19 -6.60 7.44
C HIS A 542 -33.01 -7.76 6.82
N LYS A 543 -33.98 -8.28 7.59
CA LYS A 543 -34.76 -9.49 7.26
C LYS A 543 -35.55 -9.43 5.95
N GLU A 544 -35.93 -8.24 5.50
CA GLU A 544 -36.84 -8.05 4.34
C GLU A 544 -36.12 -7.95 2.99
N LEU A 545 -34.78 -7.92 2.98
CA LEU A 545 -34.04 -7.95 1.72
C LEU A 545 -34.28 -9.27 0.97
N GLY A 546 -34.72 -9.14 -0.28
CA GLY A 546 -35.06 -10.27 -1.14
C GLY A 546 -33.83 -10.91 -1.81
N GLU A 547 -34.04 -12.08 -2.42
CA GLU A 547 -33.01 -12.82 -3.14
C GLU A 547 -32.35 -11.99 -4.25
N GLU A 548 -33.13 -11.19 -4.97
CA GLU A 548 -32.65 -10.36 -6.07
C GLU A 548 -31.57 -9.36 -5.60
N PHE A 549 -31.75 -8.75 -4.43
CA PHE A 549 -30.74 -7.87 -3.83
C PHE A 549 -29.42 -8.61 -3.64
N PHE A 550 -29.43 -9.78 -3.00
CA PHE A 550 -28.23 -10.58 -2.76
C PHE A 550 -27.59 -11.08 -4.06
N GLN A 551 -28.39 -11.42 -5.06
CA GLN A 551 -27.89 -11.78 -6.37
C GLN A 551 -27.17 -10.62 -7.06
N GLN A 552 -27.67 -9.39 -6.94
CA GLN A 552 -27.05 -8.21 -7.55
C GLN A 552 -25.81 -7.75 -6.79
N ILE A 553 -25.78 -7.75 -5.46
CA ILE A 553 -24.58 -7.37 -4.71
C ILE A 553 -23.43 -8.38 -4.83
N THR A 554 -23.72 -9.62 -5.29
CA THR A 554 -22.71 -10.65 -5.60
C THR A 554 -22.54 -10.89 -7.11
N ALA A 555 -23.00 -9.94 -7.93
CA ALA A 555 -23.10 -10.10 -9.38
C ALA A 555 -21.76 -10.03 -10.12
N GLU A 556 -20.67 -9.70 -9.46
CA GLU A 556 -19.35 -9.62 -10.09
C GLU A 556 -18.37 -10.62 -9.47
N TYR A 557 -17.31 -10.92 -10.19
CA TYR A 557 -16.17 -11.68 -9.69
C TYR A 557 -14.87 -11.07 -10.18
N PHE A 558 -13.82 -11.29 -9.42
CA PHE A 558 -12.49 -10.82 -9.75
C PHE A 558 -11.82 -11.82 -10.71
N GLU A 559 -11.38 -11.35 -11.87
CA GLU A 559 -10.67 -12.15 -12.86
C GLU A 559 -9.25 -11.62 -13.07
N GLN A 560 -8.30 -12.53 -13.04
CA GLN A 560 -6.91 -12.26 -13.42
C GLN A 560 -6.59 -12.95 -14.74
N LYS A 561 -6.13 -12.21 -15.73
CA LYS A 561 -5.70 -12.72 -17.03
C LYS A 561 -4.30 -12.27 -17.37
N LEU A 562 -3.48 -13.21 -17.80
CA LEU A 562 -2.19 -12.92 -18.38
C LEU A 562 -2.36 -12.70 -19.89
N ILE A 563 -2.32 -11.44 -20.35
CA ILE A 563 -2.41 -11.10 -21.77
C ILE A 563 -1.07 -10.54 -22.20
N ARG A 564 -0.40 -11.24 -23.13
CA ARG A 564 0.93 -10.86 -23.65
C ARG A 564 1.98 -10.65 -22.54
N GLY A 565 1.94 -11.51 -21.50
CA GLY A 565 2.87 -11.41 -20.37
C GLY A 565 2.56 -10.31 -19.36
N LYS A 566 1.53 -9.49 -19.58
CA LYS A 566 1.03 -8.50 -18.63
C LYS A 566 -0.20 -9.03 -17.91
N LEU A 567 -0.20 -8.90 -16.59
CA LEU A 567 -1.35 -9.25 -15.78
C LEU A 567 -2.41 -8.16 -15.92
N TYR A 568 -3.59 -8.56 -16.38
CA TYR A 568 -4.80 -7.75 -16.37
C TYR A 568 -5.70 -8.25 -15.26
N GLU A 569 -6.09 -7.33 -14.40
CA GLU A 569 -6.98 -7.58 -13.29
C GLU A 569 -8.25 -6.78 -13.51
N GLU A 570 -9.39 -7.44 -13.51
CA GLU A 570 -10.66 -6.83 -13.86
C GLU A 570 -11.79 -7.44 -13.04
N TRP A 571 -12.72 -6.61 -12.60
CA TRP A 571 -14.01 -7.05 -12.09
C TRP A 571 -14.92 -7.36 -13.26
N LYS A 572 -15.45 -8.56 -13.31
CA LYS A 572 -16.34 -9.03 -14.38
C LYS A 572 -17.71 -9.37 -13.87
N PRO A 573 -18.77 -8.99 -14.62
CA PRO A 573 -20.12 -9.37 -14.26
C PRO A 573 -20.33 -10.89 -14.43
N ARG A 574 -20.88 -11.51 -13.40
CA ARG A 574 -21.49 -12.86 -13.48
C ARG A 574 -22.93 -12.77 -13.96
N ARG A 575 -23.60 -11.63 -13.73
CA ARG A 575 -24.98 -11.34 -14.07
C ARG A 575 -25.05 -10.03 -14.81
N VAL A 576 -26.13 -9.81 -15.54
CA VAL A 576 -26.37 -8.57 -16.29
C VAL A 576 -26.67 -7.43 -15.33
N ASP A 577 -27.44 -7.72 -14.27
CA ASP A 577 -27.90 -6.72 -13.30
C ASP A 577 -26.99 -6.73 -12.06
N ASN A 578 -26.32 -5.60 -11.82
CA ASN A 578 -25.41 -5.35 -10.67
C ASN A 578 -25.68 -4.00 -10.01
N HIS A 579 -26.89 -3.46 -10.21
CA HIS A 579 -27.23 -2.09 -9.83
C HIS A 579 -27.09 -1.82 -8.34
N TRP A 580 -27.53 -2.73 -7.46
CA TRP A 580 -27.37 -2.56 -6.01
C TRP A 580 -25.90 -2.74 -5.57
N LEU A 581 -25.08 -3.51 -6.30
CA LEU A 581 -23.64 -3.51 -6.06
C LEU A 581 -23.07 -2.12 -6.29
N ASP A 582 -23.39 -1.49 -7.41
CA ASP A 582 -22.90 -0.15 -7.72
C ASP A 582 -23.43 0.88 -6.70
N CYS A 583 -24.71 0.79 -6.28
CA CYS A 583 -25.26 1.61 -5.19
C CYS A 583 -24.44 1.46 -3.89
N ARG A 584 -24.11 0.23 -3.47
CA ARG A 584 -23.28 -0.05 -2.30
C ARG A 584 -21.91 0.59 -2.41
N ILE A 585 -21.23 0.43 -3.54
CA ILE A 585 -19.89 1.00 -3.77
C ILE A 585 -19.93 2.53 -3.71
N TYR A 586 -20.99 3.15 -4.22
CA TYR A 586 -21.15 4.59 -4.17
C TYR A 586 -21.52 5.10 -2.76
N ALA A 587 -22.29 4.34 -1.99
CA ALA A 587 -22.52 4.63 -0.58
C ALA A 587 -21.24 4.56 0.24
N MET A 588 -20.39 3.55 0.01
CA MET A 588 -19.05 3.46 0.63
C MET A 588 -18.18 4.66 0.29
N ALA A 589 -18.19 5.12 -0.97
CA ALA A 589 -17.45 6.32 -1.38
C ALA A 589 -17.95 7.58 -0.66
N MET A 590 -19.25 7.69 -0.37
CA MET A 590 -19.79 8.82 0.42
C MET A 590 -19.41 8.73 1.90
N ALA A 591 -19.38 7.56 2.49
CA ALA A 591 -18.87 7.39 3.85
C ALA A 591 -17.39 7.83 3.94
N GLU A 592 -16.56 7.48 2.94
CA GLU A 592 -15.18 7.95 2.83
C GLU A 592 -15.10 9.48 2.64
N HIS A 593 -16.00 10.06 1.86
CA HIS A 593 -16.09 11.51 1.69
C HIS A 593 -16.36 12.22 3.02
N LEU A 594 -17.26 11.67 3.84
CA LEU A 594 -17.58 12.18 5.17
C LEU A 594 -16.47 11.92 6.20
N GLY A 595 -15.49 11.07 5.88
CA GLY A 595 -14.29 10.86 6.70
C GLY A 595 -14.22 9.53 7.42
N LEU A 596 -14.94 8.50 6.98
CA LEU A 596 -14.96 7.16 7.59
C LEU A 596 -13.56 6.65 8.00
N SER A 597 -12.57 6.75 7.10
CA SER A 597 -11.18 6.35 7.35
C SER A 597 -10.35 7.38 8.14
N ARG A 598 -10.88 8.57 8.40
CA ARG A 598 -10.13 9.67 9.04
C ARG A 598 -10.62 9.99 10.45
N MET A 599 -11.80 9.48 10.80
CA MET A 599 -12.40 9.73 12.12
C MET A 599 -11.60 9.03 13.20
N THR A 600 -11.28 9.79 14.23
CA THR A 600 -10.62 9.28 15.45
C THR A 600 -11.65 8.66 16.41
N ALA A 601 -11.17 7.93 17.41
CA ALA A 601 -12.05 7.40 18.47
C ALA A 601 -12.87 8.51 19.16
N SER A 602 -12.30 9.70 19.31
CA SER A 602 -13.01 10.86 19.88
C SER A 602 -14.09 11.41 18.95
N ASP A 603 -13.91 11.36 17.63
CA ASP A 603 -14.93 11.77 16.67
C ASP A 603 -16.12 10.80 16.70
N TRP A 604 -15.84 9.50 16.73
CA TRP A 604 -16.86 8.47 16.88
C TRP A 604 -17.62 8.59 18.19
N ALA A 605 -16.93 8.81 19.31
CA ALA A 605 -17.56 9.02 20.61
C ALA A 605 -18.48 10.26 20.61
N ARG A 606 -18.04 11.35 19.95
CA ARG A 606 -18.86 12.57 19.80
C ARG A 606 -20.11 12.32 18.96
N LEU A 607 -20.00 11.62 17.82
CA LEU A 607 -21.15 11.26 17.00
C LEU A 607 -22.13 10.36 17.77
N ARG A 608 -21.61 9.37 18.50
CA ARG A 608 -22.42 8.49 19.32
C ARG A 608 -23.18 9.27 20.38
N SER A 609 -22.51 10.13 21.15
CA SER A 609 -23.16 10.95 22.18
C SER A 609 -24.18 11.96 21.63
N PHE A 610 -24.10 12.29 20.33
CA PHE A 610 -25.09 13.14 19.68
C PHE A 610 -26.42 12.42 19.41
N TYR A 611 -26.37 11.12 19.15
CA TYR A 611 -27.56 10.32 18.82
C TYR A 611 -28.08 9.50 20.00
N GLU A 612 -27.20 8.99 20.87
CA GLU A 612 -27.61 8.22 22.04
C GLU A 612 -28.24 9.12 23.12
N PRO A 613 -29.40 8.77 23.66
CA PRO A 613 -29.95 9.50 24.81
C PRO A 613 -29.02 9.35 26.00
N ALA A 614 -28.90 10.40 26.82
CA ALA A 614 -28.11 10.36 28.05
C ALA A 614 -28.55 9.18 28.93
N ALA A 615 -27.58 8.40 29.41
CA ALA A 615 -27.81 7.15 30.14
C ALA A 615 -28.62 7.29 31.46
N THR A 616 -28.85 8.50 31.96
CA THR A 616 -29.72 8.83 33.09
C THR A 616 -30.62 9.99 32.69
N PRO A 617 -31.92 9.78 32.52
CA PRO A 617 -32.85 10.91 32.52
C PRO A 617 -32.74 11.56 33.90
N ASP A 618 -32.23 12.75 33.98
CA ASP A 618 -32.39 13.59 35.17
C ASP A 618 -33.88 13.81 35.33
N LEU A 619 -34.47 13.13 36.32
CA LEU A 619 -35.90 13.22 36.61
C LEU A 619 -36.36 14.63 36.97
N LEU A 620 -35.41 15.57 37.09
CA LEU A 620 -35.64 16.99 37.42
C LEU A 620 -35.32 17.94 36.23
N SER A 621 -34.72 17.47 35.14
CA SER A 621 -34.54 18.26 33.93
C SER A 621 -35.74 18.05 33.01
N SER A 622 -36.55 19.05 32.84
CA SER A 622 -37.47 19.15 31.70
C SER A 622 -36.62 18.93 30.42
N PRO A 623 -37.11 18.17 29.39
CA PRO A 623 -36.38 18.05 28.15
C PRO A 623 -36.05 19.46 27.68
N PRO A 624 -34.81 19.74 27.22
CA PRO A 624 -34.45 21.05 26.75
C PRO A 624 -35.44 21.39 25.63
N GLU A 625 -36.30 22.38 25.90
CA GLU A 625 -37.09 23.02 24.87
C GLU A 625 -36.08 23.35 23.75
N ARG A 626 -36.28 22.75 22.58
CA ARG A 626 -35.45 23.10 21.43
C ARG A 626 -35.49 24.62 21.32
N ALA A 627 -34.40 25.26 21.62
CA ALA A 627 -34.23 26.69 21.37
C ALA A 627 -34.57 26.88 19.88
N GLN A 628 -35.78 27.27 19.60
CA GLN A 628 -36.12 27.91 18.37
C GLN A 628 -35.14 29.06 18.30
N ALA A 629 -34.20 29.02 17.36
CA ALA A 629 -33.32 30.14 17.10
C ALA A 629 -34.28 31.32 16.85
N GLU A 630 -34.41 32.20 17.84
CA GLU A 630 -35.09 33.46 17.68
C GLU A 630 -34.40 34.17 16.52
N LEU A 631 -35.14 34.34 15.43
CA LEU A 631 -34.74 35.23 14.36
C LEU A 631 -34.55 36.60 15.02
N PRO A 632 -33.41 37.27 14.82
CA PRO A 632 -33.21 38.59 15.35
C PRO A 632 -34.31 39.51 14.82
N PRO A 633 -34.84 40.44 15.65
CA PRO A 633 -35.90 41.34 15.25
C PRO A 633 -35.51 42.15 14.02
N ALA A 634 -36.44 42.38 13.13
CA ALA A 634 -36.28 42.92 11.77
C ALA A 634 -35.81 44.39 11.71
N ASP A 635 -35.45 45.04 12.82
CA ASP A 635 -35.10 46.46 12.87
C ASP A 635 -33.79 46.73 13.62
N ALA A 636 -32.69 46.11 13.22
CA ALA A 636 -31.35 46.57 13.62
C ALA A 636 -30.66 47.27 12.44
N PRO A 637 -30.12 48.50 12.62
CA PRO A 637 -29.49 49.22 11.51
C PRO A 637 -28.25 48.49 11.02
N VAL A 638 -28.21 48.22 9.72
CA VAL A 638 -27.09 47.59 9.03
C VAL A 638 -25.88 48.54 9.07
N VAL A 639 -24.88 48.19 9.86
CA VAL A 639 -23.56 48.84 9.83
C VAL A 639 -22.78 48.22 8.67
N PRO A 640 -22.34 48.97 7.66
CA PRO A 640 -21.58 48.43 6.56
C PRO A 640 -20.21 47.95 7.03
N PRO A 641 -19.68 46.83 6.52
CA PRO A 641 -18.36 46.31 6.88
C PRO A 641 -17.27 47.27 6.40
N LYS A 642 -16.34 47.64 7.33
CA LYS A 642 -15.15 48.42 7.00
C LYS A 642 -14.29 47.61 6.01
N ASP A 643 -14.01 48.23 4.88
CA ASP A 643 -13.07 47.73 3.87
C ASP A 643 -11.68 47.44 4.48
N LYS A 644 -11.24 46.22 4.38
CA LYS A 644 -9.83 45.84 4.60
C LYS A 644 -9.06 46.09 3.29
N PRO A 645 -7.88 46.72 3.35
CA PRO A 645 -7.11 47.02 2.14
C PRO A 645 -6.67 45.74 1.42
N ARG A 646 -6.97 45.67 0.12
CA ARG A 646 -6.48 44.64 -0.80
C ARG A 646 -4.96 44.72 -0.89
N ARG A 647 -4.26 43.69 -0.43
CA ARG A 647 -2.87 43.46 -0.77
C ARG A 647 -2.75 43.02 -2.23
N THR A 648 -2.28 43.91 -3.08
CA THR A 648 -1.85 43.59 -4.45
C THR A 648 -0.51 42.85 -4.39
N VAL A 649 -0.51 41.57 -4.76
CA VAL A 649 0.73 40.83 -5.03
C VAL A 649 1.13 41.11 -6.48
N LYS A 650 2.23 41.85 -6.68
CA LYS A 650 2.85 42.03 -7.99
C LYS A 650 3.61 40.74 -8.37
N TRP A 651 3.19 40.08 -9.43
CA TRP A 651 3.95 39.04 -10.09
C TRP A 651 5.04 39.68 -10.94
N ALA A 652 6.30 39.50 -10.53
CA ALA A 652 7.45 39.80 -11.38
C ALA A 652 7.67 38.62 -12.34
N ALA A 653 7.65 38.95 -13.63
CA ALA A 653 8.00 38.03 -14.70
C ALA A 653 9.48 37.64 -14.62
N TYR A 654 9.77 36.33 -14.66
CA TYR A 654 11.06 35.82 -15.10
C TYR A 654 10.88 35.15 -16.47
N ARG A 655 11.27 35.89 -17.51
CA ARG A 655 11.74 35.35 -18.77
C ARG A 655 13.27 35.40 -18.73
N LYS A 656 13.94 34.27 -18.72
CA LYS A 656 15.05 33.93 -19.65
C LYS A 656 15.34 32.46 -19.48
#